data_6647dd818b51fbfc6f05f89c70e87d95
#
_entry.id   6647dd818b51fbfc6f05f89c70e87d95
#
_cell.length_a   1.000
_cell.length_b   1.000
_cell.length_c   1.000
_cell.angle_alpha   90.00
_cell.angle_beta   90.00
_cell.angle_gamma   90.00
#
_symmetry.space_group_name_H-M   'P 1'
#
loop_
_entity.id
_entity.type
_entity.pdbx_description
1 polymer ?
#
loop_
_entity_poly.entity_id
_entity_poly.type
_entity_poly.pdbx_seq_one_letter_code
_entity_poly.pdbx_strand_id
1 'polypeptide(L)'
;MTRPAWPAVAMAAALVFVLASPSWVRAQQLTGTITDSLGRPLAAAKLVLRSIKGEIVARATTDQAGGFAIDPVKPGTYSLVATKPGFDSATKIVVSPPRPGQIISLALASKTALTVPVQASRIHAPNTVSSTGANEYTVTSRDIANMPKGDNATITDVLTQMPGVALDQNQQIHIRNTEGPQFQYQINGVMVPLDINTNPPFISMINPMFVKQLSLLDGILPSRYSYATGGVVNIETKDGCEQPGGSFSMYGGQRNTIQPSFQYGGCAGKFSYYVTGLFSQSNTAFSSATPGPNAIHDHTNQGQGFGFFTYDLNSTNRLSLITSVAASNNQLPNRANLEPQFQLQGATIIPSADINSYLNFRDYLGIFALNGSFTPDFTYQLAYSAHYISQDFEPDNVGELLYQGVASTAFHSDLDNTLEGDLTYKTGAHTLGAGFYLGEYGVEADDNSLVFKVNSTTGKQIPPFVPVTVINNANKINLLSGIYLQDTWQITEKFKMNLGLRWDRLSGFTYNNQFDPSINLVYLPWPDTTLHGGFARYMQVPSFQGISPGAPAAFKGTTGEAGNGVVTPETEDDYEWDAGAVHQLSNNTTISEDAFYEYTHHYLDTGQFGDVPIFAPFNYRHGYIWGTETAVTYRGKNLSVYTSTTIGRNMQKGVATGQFNFDSAELGYINRHYIVLDHQPLYGASGGASYQWKPYSFSIDALYSSGLRGGFADLESLPHVVQVNLSGQRSFQIPSIGEVTDRITLLNIFDRTNLIRPAEGIGIFQAAYGPRITVYDTFTIPLPAMSK
;
A
#
# COMPACT_ATOMS: atom_id res chain seq x y z
N MET A 1 15.61 -5.47 88.79
CA MET A 1 15.09 -4.71 90.00
C MET A 1 13.78 -4.10 89.62
N THR A 2 12.74 -4.54 90.32
CA THR A 2 11.48 -3.96 90.66
C THR A 2 10.47 -3.48 89.61
N ARG A 3 9.43 -4.25 89.47
CA ARG A 3 8.02 -3.82 89.30
C ARG A 3 7.56 -3.04 90.55
N PRO A 4 6.49 -2.25 90.57
CA PRO A 4 5.09 -2.65 90.47
C PRO A 4 4.17 -1.57 89.83
N ALA A 5 2.92 -1.61 89.66
CA ALA A 5 1.71 -2.42 90.02
C ALA A 5 0.49 -1.60 89.48
N TRP A 6 -0.50 -2.31 89.14
CA TRP A 6 -1.88 -1.83 88.80
C TRP A 6 -2.60 -1.21 89.99
N PRO A 7 -3.70 -0.46 89.74
CA PRO A 7 -4.97 -1.05 90.01
C PRO A 7 -6.12 -0.75 89.00
N ALA A 8 -7.03 -1.72 89.02
CA ALA A 8 -8.32 -1.75 88.33
C ALA A 8 -9.38 -0.92 89.03
N VAL A 9 -10.35 -0.34 88.33
CA VAL A 9 -11.71 -0.11 88.77
C VAL A 9 -12.73 -0.29 87.74
N ALA A 10 -13.80 -0.90 88.08
CA ALA A 10 -14.87 -1.59 87.39
C ALA A 10 -15.92 -0.74 86.71
N MET A 11 -16.61 -1.40 85.80
CA MET A 11 -18.03 -1.49 85.41
C MET A 11 -18.90 -0.22 85.39
N ALA A 12 -19.48 0.02 84.18
CA ALA A 12 -20.96 0.18 84.02
C ALA A 12 -21.38 -0.07 82.58
N ALA A 13 -22.22 -1.09 82.35
CA ALA A 13 -22.86 -1.40 81.06
C ALA A 13 -24.01 -0.40 80.81
N ALA A 14 -24.03 0.20 79.62
CA ALA A 14 -25.24 0.78 79.07
C ALA A 14 -25.39 0.30 77.62
N LEU A 15 -26.34 -0.63 77.46
CA LEU A 15 -26.87 -1.09 76.18
C LEU A 15 -27.62 0.08 75.52
N VAL A 16 -27.05 0.67 74.43
CA VAL A 16 -27.80 1.51 73.51
C VAL A 16 -28.01 0.73 72.24
N PHE A 17 -29.23 0.21 72.06
CA PHE A 17 -29.73 -0.28 70.73
C PHE A 17 -29.85 0.89 69.81
N VAL A 18 -28.88 1.10 68.94
CA VAL A 18 -29.06 1.95 67.77
C VAL A 18 -29.73 1.09 66.68
N LEU A 19 -31.00 1.34 66.49
CA LEU A 19 -31.73 0.90 65.30
C LEU A 19 -31.07 1.50 64.08
N ALA A 20 -30.22 0.70 63.38
CA ALA A 20 -29.76 0.99 62.06
C ALA A 20 -30.94 0.87 61.08
N SER A 21 -31.52 1.99 60.73
CA SER A 21 -32.46 2.10 59.62
C SER A 21 -31.74 1.67 58.37
N PRO A 22 -32.25 0.78 57.50
CA PRO A 22 -31.63 0.49 56.24
C PRO A 22 -31.65 1.78 55.40
N SER A 23 -30.49 2.36 55.18
CA SER A 23 -30.33 3.42 54.19
C SER A 23 -30.70 2.86 52.84
N TRP A 24 -31.90 3.24 52.37
CA TRP A 24 -32.30 3.02 51.01
C TRP A 24 -31.28 3.66 50.10
N VAL A 25 -30.39 2.85 49.50
CA VAL A 25 -29.49 3.30 48.44
C VAL A 25 -30.42 3.74 47.32
N ARG A 26 -30.59 5.04 47.16
CA ARG A 26 -31.29 5.59 45.99
C ARG A 26 -30.55 5.09 44.76
N ALA A 27 -31.24 4.34 43.93
CA ALA A 27 -30.73 3.89 42.67
C ALA A 27 -30.27 5.12 41.83
N GLN A 28 -29.00 5.21 41.52
CA GLN A 28 -28.38 6.39 40.91
C GLN A 28 -28.44 6.24 39.43
N GLN A 29 -28.88 7.27 38.68
CA GLN A 29 -28.90 7.29 37.22
C GLN A 29 -27.47 7.31 36.65
N LEU A 30 -27.28 6.65 35.49
CA LEU A 30 -26.07 6.80 34.68
C LEU A 30 -26.21 8.05 33.83
N THR A 31 -25.46 9.09 34.15
CA THR A 31 -25.47 10.37 33.43
C THR A 31 -24.15 10.63 32.74
N GLY A 32 -24.19 11.35 31.61
CA GLY A 32 -22.97 11.66 30.86
C GLY A 32 -23.20 12.62 29.71
N THR A 33 -22.15 12.82 28.92
CA THR A 33 -22.16 13.67 27.73
C THR A 33 -21.56 12.92 26.53
N ILE A 34 -22.16 13.16 25.38
CA ILE A 34 -21.64 12.72 24.10
C ILE A 34 -21.17 13.95 23.34
N THR A 35 -19.92 13.89 22.86
CA THR A 35 -19.29 14.94 22.06
C THR A 35 -18.79 14.34 20.74
N ASP A 36 -18.43 15.19 19.78
CA ASP A 36 -17.57 14.77 18.69
C ASP A 36 -16.09 14.76 19.15
N SER A 37 -15.18 14.35 18.24
CA SER A 37 -13.75 14.33 18.49
C SER A 37 -13.13 15.72 18.81
N LEU A 38 -13.86 16.79 18.49
CA LEU A 38 -13.48 18.19 18.78
C LEU A 38 -14.09 18.69 20.10
N GLY A 39 -14.78 17.84 20.88
CA GLY A 39 -15.42 18.17 22.12
C GLY A 39 -16.74 18.93 21.97
N ARG A 40 -17.30 19.06 20.76
CA ARG A 40 -18.59 19.71 20.51
C ARG A 40 -19.73 18.77 20.91
N PRO A 41 -20.78 19.26 21.61
CA PRO A 41 -21.89 18.41 22.04
C PRO A 41 -22.65 17.82 20.84
N LEU A 42 -22.99 16.56 20.93
CA LEU A 42 -23.77 15.84 19.93
C LEU A 42 -25.21 15.59 20.40
N ALA A 43 -26.15 16.42 19.92
CA ALA A 43 -27.59 16.25 20.16
C ALA A 43 -28.12 15.04 19.34
N ALA A 44 -29.21 14.42 19.87
CA ALA A 44 -29.91 13.30 19.25
C ALA A 44 -29.01 12.06 18.95
N ALA A 45 -27.89 11.88 19.64
CA ALA A 45 -27.14 10.64 19.61
C ALA A 45 -27.89 9.55 20.35
N LYS A 46 -28.05 8.37 19.76
CA LYS A 46 -28.73 7.21 20.35
C LYS A 46 -27.75 6.41 21.19
N LEU A 47 -28.17 6.10 22.42
CA LEU A 47 -27.39 5.28 23.34
C LEU A 47 -28.13 3.96 23.62
N VAL A 48 -27.37 2.88 23.66
CA VAL A 48 -27.83 1.54 24.00
C VAL A 48 -26.93 0.98 25.11
N LEU A 49 -27.53 0.67 26.27
CA LEU A 49 -26.83 -0.01 27.34
C LEU A 49 -27.07 -1.53 27.21
N ARG A 50 -25.98 -2.30 27.12
CA ARG A 50 -26.04 -3.76 26.98
C ARG A 50 -25.42 -4.45 28.19
N SER A 51 -25.98 -5.58 28.57
CA SER A 51 -25.35 -6.49 29.53
C SER A 51 -24.09 -7.10 28.94
N ILE A 52 -23.26 -7.72 29.78
CA ILE A 52 -22.07 -8.49 29.32
C ILE A 52 -22.42 -9.68 28.40
N LYS A 53 -23.68 -10.10 28.38
CA LYS A 53 -24.24 -11.14 27.48
C LYS A 53 -24.76 -10.55 26.16
N GLY A 54 -24.68 -9.21 25.96
CA GLY A 54 -25.12 -8.54 24.75
C GLY A 54 -26.60 -8.11 24.75
N GLU A 55 -27.38 -8.44 25.78
CA GLU A 55 -28.80 -8.07 25.88
C GLU A 55 -28.96 -6.57 26.11
N ILE A 56 -29.93 -5.96 25.43
CA ILE A 56 -30.24 -4.53 25.59
C ILE A 56 -30.98 -4.34 26.90
N VAL A 57 -30.41 -3.55 27.81
CA VAL A 57 -30.94 -3.27 29.15
C VAL A 57 -31.64 -1.92 29.20
N ALA A 58 -31.14 -0.90 28.51
CA ALA A 58 -31.75 0.42 28.46
C ALA A 58 -31.35 1.16 27.16
N ARG A 59 -32.12 2.20 26.83
CA ARG A 59 -31.89 3.13 25.72
C ARG A 59 -32.02 4.55 26.18
N ALA A 60 -31.24 5.47 25.62
CA ALA A 60 -31.35 6.91 25.84
C ALA A 60 -31.03 7.67 24.56
N THR A 61 -31.30 8.96 24.55
CA THR A 61 -30.93 9.87 23.46
C THR A 61 -30.38 11.15 24.09
N THR A 62 -29.36 11.73 23.48
CA THR A 62 -28.76 12.99 23.99
C THR A 62 -29.64 14.19 23.70
N ASP A 63 -29.65 15.14 24.62
CA ASP A 63 -30.26 16.46 24.48
C ASP A 63 -29.43 17.40 23.59
N GLN A 64 -29.81 18.69 23.47
CA GLN A 64 -29.11 19.69 22.68
C GLN A 64 -27.70 20.00 23.16
N ALA A 65 -27.42 19.79 24.45
CA ALA A 65 -26.11 19.96 25.07
C ALA A 65 -25.28 18.66 25.04
N GLY A 66 -25.73 17.63 24.31
CA GLY A 66 -25.06 16.33 24.26
C GLY A 66 -25.20 15.49 25.54
N GLY A 67 -26.01 15.95 26.50
CA GLY A 67 -26.25 15.31 27.78
C GLY A 67 -27.18 14.09 27.64
N PHE A 68 -26.96 13.04 28.43
CA PHE A 68 -27.88 11.90 28.54
C PHE A 68 -28.03 11.44 29.97
N ALA A 69 -29.17 10.80 30.21
CA ALA A 69 -29.49 10.13 31.48
C ALA A 69 -30.13 8.77 31.18
N ILE A 70 -29.65 7.72 31.83
CA ILE A 70 -30.22 6.37 31.78
C ILE A 70 -30.74 6.03 33.18
N ASP A 71 -32.01 5.62 33.26
CA ASP A 71 -32.62 5.25 34.53
C ASP A 71 -31.85 4.11 35.21
N PRO A 72 -31.95 4.02 36.54
CA PRO A 72 -31.20 3.04 37.29
C PRO A 72 -31.43 1.61 36.82
N VAL A 73 -30.31 0.92 36.51
CA VAL A 73 -30.31 -0.52 36.16
C VAL A 73 -29.72 -1.33 37.30
N LYS A 74 -29.92 -2.64 37.29
CA LYS A 74 -29.37 -3.56 38.30
C LYS A 74 -27.85 -3.34 38.47
N PRO A 75 -27.30 -3.51 39.68
CA PRO A 75 -25.86 -3.43 39.88
C PRO A 75 -25.12 -4.43 38.96
N GLY A 76 -24.06 -3.94 38.26
CA GLY A 76 -23.30 -4.74 37.34
C GLY A 76 -22.46 -3.94 36.38
N THR A 77 -21.72 -4.63 35.52
CA THR A 77 -20.90 -4.06 34.43
C THR A 77 -21.68 -4.15 33.12
N TYR A 78 -21.65 -3.06 32.36
CA TYR A 78 -22.41 -2.88 31.13
C TYR A 78 -21.53 -2.28 30.04
N SER A 79 -21.91 -2.50 28.81
CA SER A 79 -21.36 -1.82 27.62
C SER A 79 -22.34 -0.74 27.17
N LEU A 80 -21.92 0.51 27.20
CA LEU A 80 -22.68 1.66 26.70
C LEU A 80 -22.18 1.96 25.28
N VAL A 81 -23.07 1.82 24.29
CA VAL A 81 -22.81 2.09 22.88
C VAL A 81 -23.54 3.35 22.49
N ALA A 82 -22.82 4.35 21.99
CA ALA A 82 -23.37 5.58 21.43
C ALA A 82 -23.26 5.56 19.90
N THR A 83 -24.35 5.96 19.22
CA THR A 83 -24.43 6.01 17.75
C THR A 83 -25.12 7.29 17.31
N LYS A 84 -24.64 7.88 16.21
CA LYS A 84 -25.28 9.02 15.55
C LYS A 84 -25.02 8.94 14.06
N PRO A 85 -26.01 9.22 13.17
CA PRO A 85 -25.77 9.32 11.74
C PRO A 85 -24.65 10.33 11.43
N GLY A 86 -23.70 9.95 10.58
CA GLY A 86 -22.54 10.77 10.27
C GLY A 86 -21.36 10.65 11.24
N PHE A 87 -21.43 9.75 12.23
CA PHE A 87 -20.39 9.48 13.22
C PHE A 87 -20.16 7.99 13.40
N ASP A 88 -18.93 7.60 13.72
CA ASP A 88 -18.62 6.25 14.15
C ASP A 88 -19.22 5.95 15.51
N SER A 89 -19.61 4.70 15.72
CA SER A 89 -20.11 4.29 17.02
C SER A 89 -18.99 4.23 18.05
N ALA A 90 -19.23 4.79 19.23
CA ALA A 90 -18.31 4.67 20.36
C ALA A 90 -18.89 3.75 21.43
N THR A 91 -18.03 2.94 22.05
CA THR A 91 -18.40 2.00 23.11
C THR A 91 -17.56 2.25 24.35
N LYS A 92 -18.22 2.28 25.53
CA LYS A 92 -17.55 2.41 26.83
C LYS A 92 -18.09 1.41 27.83
N ILE A 93 -17.22 0.78 28.58
CA ILE A 93 -17.61 -0.06 29.71
C ILE A 93 -17.97 0.85 30.90
N VAL A 94 -19.15 0.65 31.45
CA VAL A 94 -19.68 1.41 32.57
C VAL A 94 -20.16 0.48 33.69
N VAL A 95 -20.10 0.94 34.91
CA VAL A 95 -20.54 0.18 36.10
C VAL A 95 -21.78 0.88 36.70
N SER A 96 -22.79 0.11 37.05
CA SER A 96 -23.97 0.58 37.80
C SER A 96 -23.96 -0.04 39.21
N PRO A 97 -24.20 0.73 40.27
CA PRO A 97 -24.34 2.19 40.29
C PRO A 97 -23.02 2.91 40.01
N PRO A 98 -23.05 4.09 39.38
CA PRO A 98 -21.82 4.87 39.11
C PRO A 98 -21.27 5.39 40.46
N ARG A 99 -19.99 5.73 40.50
CA ARG A 99 -19.39 6.40 41.67
C ARG A 99 -20.03 7.78 41.85
N PRO A 100 -20.25 8.26 43.10
CA PRO A 100 -20.77 9.59 43.33
C PRO A 100 -20.00 10.66 42.55
N GLY A 101 -20.69 11.47 41.73
CA GLY A 101 -20.09 12.50 40.88
C GLY A 101 -19.42 12.01 39.57
N GLN A 102 -19.53 10.73 39.25
CA GLN A 102 -18.99 10.20 37.99
C GLN A 102 -19.87 10.61 36.81
N ILE A 103 -19.30 11.39 35.88
CA ILE A 103 -19.90 11.74 34.59
C ILE A 103 -19.27 10.84 33.53
N ILE A 104 -20.12 10.19 32.71
CA ILE A 104 -19.67 9.34 31.62
C ILE A 104 -19.50 10.21 30.38
N SER A 105 -18.29 10.29 29.83
CA SER A 105 -18.02 11.00 28.57
C SER A 105 -17.62 10.01 27.47
N LEU A 106 -18.24 10.14 26.28
CA LEU A 106 -17.85 9.47 25.05
C LEU A 106 -17.74 10.50 23.94
N ALA A 107 -16.66 10.39 23.15
CA ALA A 107 -16.50 11.14 21.92
C ALA A 107 -16.81 10.19 20.74
N LEU A 108 -17.59 10.66 19.77
CA LEU A 108 -17.84 9.99 18.51
C LEU A 108 -16.97 10.67 17.44
N ALA A 109 -16.16 9.88 16.71
CA ALA A 109 -15.46 10.39 15.57
C ALA A 109 -16.46 10.70 14.44
N SER A 110 -16.31 11.84 13.78
CA SER A 110 -17.08 12.14 12.57
C SER A 110 -16.71 11.11 11.51
N LYS A 111 -17.70 10.42 10.93
CA LYS A 111 -17.45 9.59 9.75
C LYS A 111 -16.94 10.52 8.66
N THR A 112 -15.66 10.40 8.35
CA THR A 112 -15.12 10.98 7.14
C THR A 112 -15.87 10.34 5.98
N ALA A 113 -16.47 11.13 5.10
CA ALA A 113 -17.25 10.61 3.97
C ALA A 113 -16.39 9.87 2.92
N LEU A 114 -15.19 9.51 3.28
CA LEU A 114 -14.16 8.83 2.47
C LEU A 114 -14.17 7.32 2.59
N THR A 115 -14.83 6.75 3.57
CA THR A 115 -15.09 5.33 3.57
C THR A 115 -16.38 5.07 2.83
N VAL A 116 -16.33 4.45 1.66
CA VAL A 116 -17.42 3.58 1.22
C VAL A 116 -17.85 2.85 2.48
N PRO A 117 -19.11 2.92 2.93
CA PRO A 117 -19.50 2.29 4.16
C PRO A 117 -19.33 0.78 4.00
N VAL A 118 -18.15 0.29 4.35
CA VAL A 118 -18.02 -1.08 4.77
C VAL A 118 -18.95 -1.18 5.96
N GLN A 119 -20.04 -1.92 5.83
CA GLN A 119 -20.92 -2.16 6.96
C GLN A 119 -20.04 -2.69 8.07
N ALA A 120 -19.87 -1.90 9.14
CA ALA A 120 -19.22 -2.32 10.36
C ALA A 120 -20.11 -3.39 11.01
N SER A 121 -20.15 -4.56 10.41
CA SER A 121 -20.72 -5.75 11.00
C SER A 121 -19.57 -6.72 11.24
N ARG A 122 -19.28 -6.88 12.50
CA ARG A 122 -18.43 -7.92 13.06
C ARG A 122 -16.92 -7.69 12.86
N ILE A 123 -16.23 -7.46 14.00
CA ILE A 123 -14.81 -7.65 14.27
C ILE A 123 -13.98 -7.62 12.98
N HIS A 124 -13.17 -6.57 12.77
CA HIS A 124 -12.28 -6.47 11.62
C HIS A 124 -11.48 -7.76 11.46
N ALA A 125 -12.03 -8.71 10.71
CA ALA A 125 -11.25 -9.83 10.22
C ALA A 125 -10.32 -9.25 9.16
N PRO A 126 -9.03 -9.54 9.17
CA PRO A 126 -8.08 -9.01 8.20
C PRO A 126 -8.38 -9.43 6.76
N ASN A 127 -9.13 -10.52 6.58
CA ASN A 127 -9.57 -11.04 5.28
C ASN A 127 -11.10 -11.00 5.26
N THR A 128 -11.67 -10.16 4.44
CA THR A 128 -13.12 -10.00 4.31
C THR A 128 -13.50 -9.88 2.84
N VAL A 129 -14.78 -9.98 2.57
CA VAL A 129 -15.36 -9.59 1.30
C VAL A 129 -15.94 -8.19 1.46
N SER A 130 -15.57 -7.27 0.60
CA SER A 130 -16.06 -5.90 0.61
C SER A 130 -17.59 -5.85 0.44
N SER A 131 -18.17 -4.70 0.71
CA SER A 131 -19.63 -4.54 0.51
C SER A 131 -20.07 -4.70 -0.95
N THR A 132 -19.13 -4.58 -1.89
CA THR A 132 -19.35 -4.70 -3.33
C THR A 132 -18.95 -6.05 -3.91
N GLY A 133 -18.33 -6.94 -3.11
CA GLY A 133 -18.03 -8.31 -3.50
C GLY A 133 -16.55 -8.58 -3.82
N ALA A 134 -15.71 -7.57 -3.94
CA ALA A 134 -14.26 -7.75 -4.06
C ALA A 134 -13.66 -8.29 -2.77
N ASN A 135 -12.56 -9.03 -2.84
CA ASN A 135 -11.77 -9.38 -1.67
C ASN A 135 -11.20 -8.13 -1.02
N GLU A 136 -11.03 -8.16 0.28
CA GLU A 136 -10.42 -7.07 1.05
C GLU A 136 -9.48 -7.64 2.11
N TYR A 137 -8.19 -7.41 1.93
CA TYR A 137 -7.14 -7.75 2.88
C TYR A 137 -6.66 -6.49 3.58
N THR A 138 -6.82 -6.44 4.90
CA THR A 138 -6.58 -5.22 5.67
C THR A 138 -5.44 -5.38 6.66
N VAL A 139 -4.50 -4.41 6.65
CA VAL A 139 -3.41 -4.26 7.61
C VAL A 139 -3.52 -2.90 8.28
N THR A 140 -3.57 -2.89 9.60
CA THR A 140 -3.64 -1.65 10.40
C THR A 140 -2.24 -1.15 10.78
N SER A 141 -2.14 0.11 11.21
CA SER A 141 -0.88 0.66 11.75
C SER A 141 -0.32 -0.19 12.90
N ARG A 142 -1.18 -0.83 13.69
CA ARG A 142 -0.75 -1.76 14.75
C ARG A 142 -0.14 -3.05 14.19
N ASP A 143 -0.69 -3.57 13.11
CA ASP A 143 -0.14 -4.76 12.45
C ASP A 143 1.23 -4.43 11.85
N ILE A 144 1.39 -3.26 11.21
CA ILE A 144 2.68 -2.76 10.70
C ILE A 144 3.70 -2.61 11.84
N ALA A 145 3.31 -1.98 12.95
CA ALA A 145 4.19 -1.82 14.11
C ALA A 145 4.62 -3.18 14.71
N ASN A 146 3.86 -4.24 14.49
CA ASN A 146 4.17 -5.60 14.93
C ASN A 146 5.01 -6.42 13.92
N MET A 147 5.32 -5.87 12.73
CA MET A 147 6.27 -6.49 11.80
C MET A 147 7.71 -6.34 12.30
N PRO A 148 8.67 -7.15 11.82
CA PRO A 148 10.08 -7.04 12.25
C PRO A 148 10.68 -5.65 12.09
N LYS A 149 10.44 -4.95 10.97
CA LYS A 149 10.91 -3.57 10.73
C LYS A 149 10.05 -2.51 11.47
N GLY A 150 8.83 -2.86 11.90
CA GLY A 150 7.90 -1.91 12.53
C GLY A 150 7.60 -0.70 11.63
N ASP A 151 7.59 0.50 12.20
CA ASP A 151 7.34 1.74 11.46
C ASP A 151 8.43 2.09 10.41
N ASN A 152 9.54 1.34 10.38
CA ASN A 152 10.58 1.44 9.33
C ASN A 152 10.35 0.45 8.17
N ALA A 153 9.25 -0.32 8.18
CA ALA A 153 8.83 -1.11 7.03
C ALA A 153 8.55 -0.18 5.83
N THR A 154 8.83 -0.64 4.64
CA THR A 154 8.36 0.02 3.41
C THR A 154 6.94 -0.42 3.08
N ILE A 155 6.25 0.30 2.20
CA ILE A 155 4.94 -0.16 1.72
C ILE A 155 5.03 -1.53 1.03
N THR A 156 6.14 -1.78 0.34
CA THR A 156 6.47 -3.07 -0.29
C THR A 156 6.58 -4.19 0.74
N ASP A 157 7.26 -3.96 1.89
CA ASP A 157 7.34 -4.94 2.98
C ASP A 157 5.93 -5.30 3.50
N VAL A 158 5.03 -4.33 3.56
CA VAL A 158 3.64 -4.55 4.04
C VAL A 158 2.83 -5.33 3.01
N LEU A 159 2.86 -4.91 1.75
CA LEU A 159 2.06 -5.53 0.69
C LEU A 159 2.48 -6.96 0.39
N THR A 160 3.78 -7.27 0.42
CA THR A 160 4.29 -8.65 0.19
C THR A 160 3.86 -9.66 1.25
N GLN A 161 3.29 -9.21 2.36
CA GLN A 161 2.68 -10.09 3.36
C GLN A 161 1.21 -10.43 3.03
N MET A 162 0.62 -9.82 2.01
CA MET A 162 -0.75 -10.08 1.58
C MET A 162 -0.79 -11.20 0.54
N PRO A 163 -1.93 -11.93 0.41
CA PRO A 163 -2.13 -12.89 -0.65
C PRO A 163 -2.00 -12.23 -2.03
N GLY A 164 -1.61 -13.01 -3.03
CA GLY A 164 -1.53 -12.54 -4.41
C GLY A 164 -0.36 -11.61 -4.73
N VAL A 165 0.37 -11.14 -3.72
CA VAL A 165 1.43 -10.13 -3.90
C VAL A 165 2.80 -10.81 -4.04
N ALA A 166 3.50 -10.49 -5.12
CA ALA A 166 4.86 -10.93 -5.41
C ALA A 166 5.77 -9.75 -5.75
N LEU A 167 7.07 -9.99 -5.74
CA LEU A 167 8.08 -9.05 -6.24
C LEU A 167 8.74 -9.63 -7.48
N ASP A 168 8.95 -8.78 -8.46
CA ASP A 168 9.74 -9.09 -9.65
C ASP A 168 11.25 -8.95 -9.40
N GLN A 169 12.01 -9.10 -10.46
CA GLN A 169 13.46 -8.92 -10.48
C GLN A 169 13.92 -7.46 -10.25
N ASN A 170 13.03 -6.50 -10.41
CA ASN A 170 13.28 -5.07 -10.20
C ASN A 170 12.75 -4.57 -8.84
N GLN A 171 12.25 -5.48 -7.97
CA GLN A 171 11.60 -5.19 -6.70
C GLN A 171 10.26 -4.44 -6.87
N GLN A 172 9.64 -4.50 -8.05
CA GLN A 172 8.29 -3.99 -8.27
C GLN A 172 7.26 -4.96 -7.73
N ILE A 173 6.13 -4.42 -7.31
CA ILE A 173 5.02 -5.20 -6.78
C ILE A 173 4.15 -5.68 -7.93
N HIS A 174 3.81 -6.96 -7.90
CA HIS A 174 2.82 -7.60 -8.77
C HIS A 174 1.69 -8.16 -7.91
N ILE A 175 0.45 -7.89 -8.31
CA ILE A 175 -0.74 -8.40 -7.62
C ILE A 175 -1.44 -9.36 -8.58
N ARG A 176 -1.79 -10.56 -8.10
CA ARG A 176 -2.47 -11.61 -8.90
C ARG A 176 -1.77 -11.95 -10.23
N ASN A 177 -0.46 -11.88 -10.24
CA ASN A 177 0.35 -12.14 -11.43
C ASN A 177 0.13 -11.13 -12.58
N THR A 178 -0.37 -9.94 -12.31
CA THR A 178 -0.44 -8.82 -13.26
C THR A 178 0.85 -8.00 -13.22
N GLU A 179 1.02 -7.07 -14.17
CA GLU A 179 2.17 -6.17 -14.17
C GLU A 179 2.05 -5.05 -13.13
N GLY A 180 3.20 -4.47 -12.77
CA GLY A 180 3.26 -3.40 -11.77
C GLY A 180 2.35 -2.20 -12.06
N PRO A 181 2.22 -1.71 -13.30
CA PRO A 181 1.29 -0.62 -13.64
C PRO A 181 -0.19 -1.00 -13.60
N GLN A 182 -0.53 -2.27 -13.42
CA GLN A 182 -1.90 -2.78 -13.47
C GLN A 182 -2.63 -2.76 -12.14
N PHE A 183 -2.05 -2.21 -11.08
CA PHE A 183 -2.75 -1.96 -9.84
C PHE A 183 -2.70 -0.47 -9.48
N GLN A 184 -3.62 -0.02 -8.63
CA GLN A 184 -3.82 1.38 -8.32
C GLN A 184 -3.63 1.66 -6.84
N TYR A 185 -2.99 2.80 -6.52
CA TYR A 185 -3.04 3.36 -5.18
C TYR A 185 -4.17 4.37 -5.03
N GLN A 186 -4.80 4.36 -3.85
CA GLN A 186 -5.69 5.42 -3.40
C GLN A 186 -5.26 5.91 -2.02
N ILE A 187 -5.34 7.21 -1.79
CA ILE A 187 -5.14 7.81 -0.48
C ILE A 187 -6.44 8.48 -0.06
N ASN A 188 -7.03 7.99 1.02
CA ASN A 188 -8.33 8.44 1.52
C ASN A 188 -9.43 8.41 0.43
N GLY A 189 -9.41 7.39 -0.43
CA GLY A 189 -10.37 7.17 -1.50
C GLY A 189 -10.16 8.01 -2.76
N VAL A 190 -9.11 8.83 -2.82
CA VAL A 190 -8.71 9.59 -4.01
C VAL A 190 -7.64 8.81 -4.75
N MET A 191 -7.81 8.64 -6.05
CA MET A 191 -6.86 7.96 -6.91
C MET A 191 -5.54 8.74 -6.98
N VAL A 192 -4.44 8.04 -6.73
CA VAL A 192 -3.10 8.57 -7.03
C VAL A 192 -2.82 8.32 -8.51
N PRO A 193 -2.29 9.30 -9.26
CA PRO A 193 -2.00 9.13 -10.67
C PRO A 193 -1.15 7.90 -11.00
N LEU A 194 -1.35 7.35 -12.21
CA LEU A 194 -0.99 5.97 -12.59
C LEU A 194 0.50 5.66 -12.61
N ASP A 195 1.36 6.65 -12.86
CA ASP A 195 2.78 6.38 -13.14
C ASP A 195 3.66 6.14 -11.91
N ILE A 196 3.11 6.25 -10.73
CA ILE A 196 3.82 5.97 -9.48
C ILE A 196 4.33 4.52 -9.40
N ASN A 197 3.68 3.60 -10.11
CA ASN A 197 3.99 2.17 -10.08
C ASN A 197 5.17 1.79 -10.99
N THR A 198 5.57 2.66 -11.91
CA THR A 198 6.66 2.40 -12.86
C THR A 198 8.04 2.69 -12.30
N ASN A 199 8.10 3.33 -11.14
CA ASN A 199 9.37 3.67 -10.52
C ASN A 199 9.85 2.59 -9.56
N PRO A 200 11.17 2.38 -9.46
CA PRO A 200 11.72 1.47 -8.47
C PRO A 200 11.22 1.79 -7.05
N PRO A 201 11.12 0.80 -6.16
CA PRO A 201 10.52 0.93 -4.83
C PRO A 201 11.26 1.88 -3.87
N PHE A 202 12.29 2.55 -4.34
CA PHE A 202 13.16 3.40 -3.52
C PHE A 202 12.55 4.75 -3.17
N ILE A 203 11.67 5.26 -4.04
CA ILE A 203 10.88 6.43 -3.71
C ILE A 203 9.43 6.01 -3.60
N SER A 204 9.10 5.45 -2.49
CA SER A 204 7.71 5.39 -2.11
C SER A 204 7.38 6.71 -1.41
N MET A 205 6.63 7.60 -2.05
CA MET A 205 6.00 8.70 -1.32
C MET A 205 5.04 8.17 -0.25
N ILE A 206 4.70 6.89 -0.34
CA ILE A 206 3.82 6.19 0.58
C ILE A 206 4.66 5.55 1.68
N ASN A 207 4.86 6.26 2.78
CA ASN A 207 5.53 5.74 3.96
C ASN A 207 4.51 5.21 4.97
N PRO A 208 4.66 3.99 5.49
CA PRO A 208 3.75 3.43 6.50
C PRO A 208 3.55 4.28 7.77
N MET A 209 4.43 5.21 8.08
CA MET A 209 4.29 6.08 9.25
C MET A 209 3.00 6.90 9.26
N PHE A 210 2.47 7.30 8.11
CA PHE A 210 1.20 8.05 8.04
C PHE A 210 -0.03 7.14 7.86
N VAL A 211 0.18 5.85 7.67
CA VAL A 211 -0.89 4.89 7.43
C VAL A 211 -1.63 4.56 8.71
N LYS A 212 -2.93 4.77 8.75
CA LYS A 212 -3.84 4.26 9.77
C LYS A 212 -4.25 2.83 9.45
N GLN A 213 -4.63 2.61 8.20
CA GLN A 213 -5.04 1.33 7.65
C GLN A 213 -4.69 1.28 6.17
N LEU A 214 -4.25 0.11 5.71
CA LEU A 214 -4.05 -0.21 4.31
C LEU A 214 -4.91 -1.41 3.97
N SER A 215 -5.69 -1.30 2.89
CA SER A 215 -6.50 -2.40 2.36
C SER A 215 -6.10 -2.68 0.92
N LEU A 216 -5.82 -3.93 0.60
CA LEU A 216 -5.75 -4.43 -0.76
C LEU A 216 -7.14 -4.96 -1.14
N LEU A 217 -7.70 -4.40 -2.20
CA LEU A 217 -8.90 -4.92 -2.85
C LEU A 217 -8.48 -5.60 -4.15
N ASP A 218 -8.89 -6.82 -4.35
CA ASP A 218 -8.66 -7.57 -5.59
C ASP A 218 -9.90 -8.40 -5.98
N GLY A 219 -9.80 -9.15 -7.09
CA GLY A 219 -10.93 -9.80 -7.68
C GLY A 219 -11.82 -8.82 -8.44
N ILE A 220 -13.11 -9.12 -8.52
CA ILE A 220 -14.01 -8.28 -9.29
C ILE A 220 -14.23 -6.94 -8.60
N LEU A 221 -13.52 -5.93 -9.07
CA LEU A 221 -13.62 -4.58 -8.54
C LEU A 221 -14.94 -3.91 -8.97
N PRO A 222 -15.57 -3.08 -8.12
CA PRO A 222 -16.73 -2.29 -8.52
C PRO A 222 -16.34 -1.23 -9.56
N SER A 223 -17.29 -0.83 -10.41
CA SER A 223 -17.07 0.10 -11.54
C SER A 223 -16.55 1.48 -11.14
N ARG A 224 -16.53 1.82 -9.86
CA ARG A 224 -15.84 3.00 -9.34
C ARG A 224 -14.34 2.97 -9.66
N TYR A 225 -13.72 1.80 -9.59
CA TYR A 225 -12.31 1.62 -9.86
C TYR A 225 -12.08 1.35 -11.35
N SER A 226 -11.00 1.87 -11.88
CA SER A 226 -10.60 1.66 -13.28
C SER A 226 -9.09 1.61 -13.38
N TYR A 227 -8.61 1.10 -14.51
CA TYR A 227 -7.18 1.03 -14.80
C TYR A 227 -6.40 0.26 -13.70
N ALA A 228 -7.01 -0.81 -13.19
CA ALA A 228 -6.52 -1.55 -12.03
C ALA A 228 -6.89 -3.02 -12.11
N THR A 229 -6.49 -3.71 -13.18
CA THR A 229 -6.80 -5.13 -13.41
C THR A 229 -6.27 -6.02 -12.29
N GLY A 230 -5.11 -5.70 -11.72
CA GLY A 230 -4.51 -6.44 -10.61
C GLY A 230 -5.09 -6.11 -9.22
N GLY A 231 -5.74 -4.95 -9.03
CA GLY A 231 -6.29 -4.58 -7.74
C GLY A 231 -6.13 -3.12 -7.34
N VAL A 232 -6.61 -2.78 -6.15
CA VAL A 232 -6.53 -1.43 -5.58
C VAL A 232 -5.94 -1.48 -4.17
N VAL A 233 -4.88 -0.73 -3.96
CA VAL A 233 -4.27 -0.49 -2.65
C VAL A 233 -4.85 0.79 -2.06
N ASN A 234 -5.82 0.68 -1.17
CA ASN A 234 -6.46 1.82 -0.51
C ASN A 234 -5.79 2.13 0.82
N ILE A 235 -5.32 3.36 1.00
CA ILE A 235 -4.60 3.84 2.18
C ILE A 235 -5.47 4.84 2.91
N GLU A 236 -5.86 4.52 4.14
CA GLU A 236 -6.40 5.49 5.08
C GLU A 236 -5.28 6.12 5.89
N THR A 237 -5.25 7.45 5.94
CA THR A 237 -4.23 8.20 6.69
C THR A 237 -4.60 8.38 8.15
N LYS A 238 -3.59 8.50 9.00
CA LYS A 238 -3.76 8.94 10.40
C LYS A 238 -4.29 10.37 10.43
N ASP A 239 -5.21 10.65 11.36
CA ASP A 239 -5.75 11.99 11.63
C ASP A 239 -5.20 12.54 12.95
N GLY A 240 -4.79 13.81 12.96
CA GLY A 240 -4.17 14.43 14.11
C GLY A 240 -5.08 14.60 15.33
N CYS A 241 -6.40 14.72 15.13
CA CYS A 241 -7.37 14.76 16.22
C CYS A 241 -7.61 13.38 16.85
N GLU A 242 -7.55 12.31 16.03
CA GLU A 242 -7.67 10.94 16.52
C GLU A 242 -6.40 10.46 17.22
N GLN A 243 -5.23 10.93 16.77
CA GLN A 243 -3.90 10.53 17.28
C GLN A 243 -3.04 11.75 17.59
N PRO A 244 -3.37 12.51 18.66
CA PRO A 244 -2.60 13.69 19.05
C PRO A 244 -1.26 13.30 19.67
N GLY A 245 -0.19 14.07 19.35
CA GLY A 245 1.19 13.75 19.69
C GLY A 245 1.89 13.01 18.59
N GLY A 246 3.01 12.38 18.89
CA GLY A 246 3.79 11.68 17.88
C GLY A 246 4.98 10.93 18.43
N SER A 247 5.98 10.71 17.57
CA SER A 247 7.25 10.10 17.94
C SER A 247 8.39 10.63 17.08
N PHE A 248 9.57 10.53 17.61
CA PHE A 248 10.83 10.63 16.88
C PHE A 248 11.55 9.28 16.96
N SER A 249 12.04 8.78 15.83
CA SER A 249 12.75 7.52 15.75
C SER A 249 14.10 7.68 15.07
N MET A 250 15.08 6.91 15.54
CA MET A 250 16.37 6.75 14.92
C MET A 250 16.54 5.28 14.59
N TYR A 251 16.54 4.94 13.29
CA TYR A 251 16.83 3.60 12.78
C TYR A 251 18.22 3.61 12.15
N GLY A 252 19.01 2.61 12.42
CA GLY A 252 20.36 2.54 11.89
C GLY A 252 21.01 1.17 12.08
N GLY A 253 22.17 0.96 11.45
CA GLY A 253 22.87 -0.30 11.56
C GLY A 253 23.87 -0.56 10.46
N GLN A 254 23.91 -1.80 10.01
CA GLN A 254 24.85 -2.23 8.96
C GLN A 254 24.61 -1.49 7.64
N ARG A 255 25.57 -1.56 6.72
CA ARG A 255 25.54 -0.96 5.38
C ARG A 255 25.33 0.56 5.40
N ASN A 256 25.98 1.23 6.36
CA ASN A 256 25.92 2.67 6.54
C ASN A 256 24.47 3.22 6.67
N THR A 257 23.54 2.41 7.18
CA THR A 257 22.16 2.83 7.30
C THR A 257 21.97 3.76 8.49
N ILE A 258 21.45 4.96 8.20
CA ILE A 258 21.04 5.97 9.19
C ILE A 258 19.73 6.56 8.71
N GLN A 259 18.68 6.45 9.54
CA GLN A 259 17.35 6.92 9.16
C GLN A 259 16.63 7.59 10.34
N PRO A 260 16.85 8.88 10.58
CA PRO A 260 16.01 9.68 11.47
C PRO A 260 14.62 9.85 10.84
N SER A 261 13.59 9.75 11.67
CA SER A 261 12.21 9.99 11.25
C SER A 261 11.38 10.59 12.37
N PHE A 262 10.33 11.29 12.02
CA PHE A 262 9.35 11.81 12.98
C PHE A 262 7.93 11.71 12.41
N GLN A 263 6.97 11.63 13.31
CA GLN A 263 5.55 11.76 13.04
C GLN A 263 4.90 12.58 14.13
N TYR A 264 3.95 13.45 13.77
CA TYR A 264 3.27 14.28 14.73
C TYR A 264 1.87 14.67 14.27
N GLY A 265 0.89 14.53 15.16
CA GLY A 265 -0.50 14.89 14.93
C GLY A 265 -1.04 15.82 16.00
N GLY A 266 -2.02 16.64 15.63
CA GLY A 266 -2.73 17.51 16.54
C GLY A 266 -3.96 18.16 15.92
N CYS A 267 -4.74 18.83 16.76
CA CYS A 267 -5.88 19.57 16.29
C CYS A 267 -6.12 20.87 17.10
N ALA A 268 -6.70 21.87 16.42
CA ALA A 268 -7.07 23.15 17.00
C ALA A 268 -8.44 23.58 16.44
N GLY A 269 -9.49 23.48 17.28
CA GLY A 269 -10.85 23.80 16.88
C GLY A 269 -11.36 22.92 15.72
N LYS A 270 -11.53 23.48 14.54
CA LYS A 270 -11.99 22.80 13.33
C LYS A 270 -10.85 22.25 12.45
N PHE A 271 -9.61 22.53 12.81
CA PHE A 271 -8.44 22.16 12.03
C PHE A 271 -7.73 20.97 12.65
N SER A 272 -7.46 19.95 11.83
CA SER A 272 -6.62 18.80 12.18
C SER A 272 -5.41 18.74 11.26
N TYR A 273 -4.28 18.26 11.77
CA TYR A 273 -3.08 18.06 10.99
C TYR A 273 -2.34 16.80 11.46
N TYR A 274 -1.75 16.10 10.51
CA TYR A 274 -0.83 15.01 10.74
C TYR A 274 0.34 15.14 9.77
N VAL A 275 1.56 15.13 10.28
CA VAL A 275 2.77 15.32 9.48
C VAL A 275 3.81 14.26 9.79
N THR A 276 4.53 13.81 8.77
CA THR A 276 5.67 12.91 8.91
C THR A 276 6.86 13.41 8.12
N GLY A 277 8.06 13.06 8.56
CA GLY A 277 9.29 13.33 7.84
C GLY A 277 10.29 12.22 8.08
N LEU A 278 11.07 11.91 7.06
CA LEU A 278 12.07 10.86 7.08
C LEU A 278 13.25 11.29 6.21
N PHE A 279 14.44 11.06 6.71
CA PHE A 279 15.66 11.04 5.90
C PHE A 279 16.28 9.66 6.03
N SER A 280 16.79 9.11 4.95
CA SER A 280 17.47 7.82 4.93
C SER A 280 18.75 7.92 4.12
N GLN A 281 19.83 7.40 4.68
CA GLN A 281 21.09 7.15 4.00
C GLN A 281 21.44 5.68 4.18
N SER A 282 21.83 5.00 3.11
CA SER A 282 22.27 3.60 3.19
C SER A 282 23.12 3.19 1.98
N ASN A 283 23.73 2.00 2.06
CA ASN A 283 24.37 1.33 0.94
C ASN A 283 23.56 0.08 0.56
N THR A 284 22.23 0.25 0.40
CA THR A 284 21.27 -0.80 0.04
C THR A 284 20.15 -0.25 -0.84
N ALA A 285 20.47 0.61 -1.80
CA ALA A 285 19.47 1.21 -2.69
C ALA A 285 18.84 0.18 -3.60
N PHE A 286 19.66 -0.62 -4.24
CA PHE A 286 19.25 -1.62 -5.23
C PHE A 286 19.69 -3.02 -4.81
N SER A 287 19.21 -4.02 -5.55
CA SER A 287 19.72 -5.38 -5.44
C SER A 287 21.18 -5.45 -5.88
N SER A 288 22.00 -6.16 -5.13
CA SER A 288 23.43 -6.31 -5.46
C SER A 288 23.62 -7.08 -6.76
N ALA A 289 24.50 -6.60 -7.63
CA ALA A 289 24.92 -7.32 -8.85
C ALA A 289 25.77 -8.58 -8.55
N THR A 290 26.18 -8.79 -7.32
CA THR A 290 27.01 -9.92 -6.88
C THR A 290 26.43 -10.59 -5.65
N PRO A 291 26.71 -11.90 -5.41
CA PRO A 291 26.18 -12.63 -4.25
C PRO A 291 26.82 -12.21 -2.91
N GLY A 292 27.76 -11.29 -2.91
CA GLY A 292 28.47 -10.79 -1.73
C GLY A 292 27.57 -9.96 -0.81
N PRO A 293 28.01 -9.72 0.44
CA PRO A 293 27.24 -8.93 1.40
C PRO A 293 27.23 -7.42 1.10
N ASN A 294 28.15 -6.92 0.30
CA ASN A 294 28.28 -5.52 -0.04
C ASN A 294 28.29 -5.36 -1.57
N ALA A 295 27.40 -4.54 -2.08
CA ALA A 295 27.41 -4.12 -3.47
C ALA A 295 28.49 -3.04 -3.68
N ILE A 296 28.98 -2.95 -4.91
CA ILE A 296 29.80 -1.82 -5.37
C ILE A 296 28.84 -0.75 -5.88
N HIS A 297 29.00 0.49 -5.42
CA HIS A 297 28.18 1.63 -5.81
C HIS A 297 26.69 1.41 -5.55
N ASP A 298 26.31 1.22 -4.28
CA ASP A 298 24.93 1.05 -3.86
C ASP A 298 24.53 2.11 -2.81
N HIS A 299 25.16 3.27 -2.88
CA HIS A 299 24.88 4.37 -1.96
C HIS A 299 23.59 5.09 -2.35
N THR A 300 22.73 5.36 -1.36
CA THR A 300 21.52 6.16 -1.54
C THR A 300 21.37 7.18 -0.44
N ASN A 301 20.85 8.34 -0.82
CA ASN A 301 20.29 9.35 0.07
C ASN A 301 18.85 9.60 -0.33
N GLN A 302 17.91 9.57 0.64
CA GLN A 302 16.50 9.76 0.39
C GLN A 302 15.89 10.69 1.45
N GLY A 303 15.06 11.62 1.01
CA GLY A 303 14.23 12.46 1.87
C GLY A 303 12.76 12.27 1.55
N GLN A 304 11.91 12.21 2.58
CA GLN A 304 10.44 12.11 2.44
C GLN A 304 9.75 13.01 3.44
N GLY A 305 8.64 13.62 3.02
CA GLY A 305 7.75 14.38 3.87
C GLY A 305 6.29 14.14 3.46
N PHE A 306 5.41 14.04 4.44
CA PHE A 306 3.97 13.88 4.20
C PHE A 306 3.20 14.78 5.15
N GLY A 307 2.09 15.36 4.66
CA GLY A 307 1.16 16.16 5.44
C GLY A 307 -0.28 15.84 5.09
N PHE A 308 -1.11 15.62 6.10
CA PHE A 308 -2.56 15.51 5.98
C PHE A 308 -3.21 16.58 6.85
N PHE A 309 -3.93 17.49 6.22
CA PHE A 309 -4.58 18.64 6.85
C PHE A 309 -6.06 18.59 6.57
N THR A 310 -6.89 18.78 7.59
CA THR A 310 -8.35 18.83 7.40
C THR A 310 -8.95 20.05 8.08
N TYR A 311 -10.03 20.57 7.51
CA TYR A 311 -10.79 21.67 8.07
C TYR A 311 -12.28 21.39 7.95
N ASP A 312 -12.97 21.26 9.12
CA ASP A 312 -14.42 21.07 9.16
C ASP A 312 -15.14 22.40 8.84
N LEU A 313 -15.68 22.53 7.62
CA LEU A 313 -16.48 23.67 7.21
C LEU A 313 -17.72 23.81 8.11
N ASN A 314 -18.41 22.67 8.28
CA ASN A 314 -19.57 22.49 9.15
C ASN A 314 -19.65 21.02 9.60
N SER A 315 -20.79 20.60 10.18
CA SER A 315 -20.97 19.23 10.68
C SER A 315 -21.11 18.16 9.60
N THR A 316 -21.24 18.53 8.34
CA THR A 316 -21.48 17.62 7.21
C THR A 316 -20.46 17.75 6.10
N ASN A 317 -19.60 18.76 6.11
CA ASN A 317 -18.66 19.05 5.03
C ASN A 317 -17.27 19.32 5.59
N ARG A 318 -16.26 18.68 4.98
CA ARG A 318 -14.85 18.75 5.33
C ARG A 318 -14.00 19.01 4.11
N LEU A 319 -13.10 19.96 4.20
CA LEU A 319 -11.97 20.12 3.28
C LEU A 319 -10.78 19.30 3.78
N SER A 320 -10.06 18.68 2.87
CA SER A 320 -8.80 18.02 3.16
C SER A 320 -7.72 18.38 2.15
N LEU A 321 -6.50 18.47 2.63
CA LEU A 321 -5.29 18.65 1.82
C LEU A 321 -4.30 17.56 2.21
N ILE A 322 -3.89 16.76 1.24
CA ILE A 322 -2.80 15.81 1.35
C ILE A 322 -1.62 16.38 0.56
N THR A 323 -0.44 16.37 1.16
CA THR A 323 0.81 16.73 0.47
C THR A 323 1.84 15.65 0.70
N SER A 324 2.56 15.25 -0.34
CA SER A 324 3.70 14.37 -0.22
C SER A 324 4.86 14.91 -1.04
N VAL A 325 6.06 14.77 -0.50
CA VAL A 325 7.31 15.10 -1.19
C VAL A 325 8.31 14.01 -0.95
N ALA A 326 8.97 13.54 -2.01
CA ALA A 326 10.06 12.60 -1.91
C ALA A 326 11.16 12.95 -2.92
N ALA A 327 12.40 12.71 -2.55
CA ALA A 327 13.55 12.82 -3.45
C ALA A 327 14.62 11.82 -3.05
N SER A 328 15.28 11.21 -4.03
CA SER A 328 16.45 10.38 -3.79
C SER A 328 17.53 10.55 -4.84
N ASN A 329 18.76 10.27 -4.42
CA ASN A 329 19.94 10.16 -5.25
C ASN A 329 20.52 8.76 -5.00
N ASN A 330 20.59 7.94 -6.04
CA ASN A 330 20.98 6.54 -5.94
C ASN A 330 22.11 6.20 -6.89
N GLN A 331 23.21 5.61 -6.37
CA GLN A 331 24.21 4.96 -7.21
C GLN A 331 23.64 3.65 -7.76
N LEU A 332 24.05 3.29 -8.97
CA LEU A 332 23.71 2.00 -9.57
C LEU A 332 24.79 0.97 -9.26
N PRO A 333 24.45 -0.19 -8.65
CA PRO A 333 25.41 -1.24 -8.39
C PRO A 333 26.01 -1.79 -9.67
N ASN A 334 27.31 -2.08 -9.66
CA ASN A 334 28.02 -2.67 -10.78
C ASN A 334 28.85 -3.89 -10.38
N ARG A 335 29.50 -4.48 -11.36
CA ARG A 335 30.36 -5.68 -11.20
C ARG A 335 31.83 -5.33 -11.46
N ALA A 336 32.69 -5.82 -10.59
CA ALA A 336 34.12 -5.77 -10.82
C ALA A 336 34.59 -6.85 -11.82
N ASN A 337 35.77 -6.65 -12.36
CA ASN A 337 36.50 -7.59 -13.22
C ASN A 337 35.78 -7.95 -14.52
N LEU A 338 34.99 -7.03 -15.07
CA LEU A 338 34.51 -7.12 -16.44
C LEU A 338 35.58 -6.67 -17.41
N GLU A 339 35.62 -7.26 -18.60
CA GLU A 339 36.51 -6.85 -19.70
C GLU A 339 35.76 -5.83 -20.58
N PRO A 340 36.42 -4.74 -21.00
CA PRO A 340 35.84 -3.78 -21.93
C PRO A 340 35.47 -4.46 -23.27
N GLN A 341 34.25 -4.17 -23.72
CA GLN A 341 33.75 -4.71 -24.98
C GLN A 341 34.01 -3.79 -26.18
N PHE A 342 34.23 -2.50 -25.90
CA PHE A 342 34.36 -1.45 -26.91
C PHE A 342 35.65 -0.64 -26.69
N GLN A 343 36.05 0.08 -27.77
CA GLN A 343 37.16 1.01 -27.72
C GLN A 343 36.64 2.44 -27.79
N LEU A 344 37.21 3.34 -27.02
CA LEU A 344 36.89 4.75 -27.02
C LEU A 344 38.14 5.57 -27.29
N GLN A 345 38.15 6.33 -28.39
CA GLN A 345 39.31 7.11 -28.79
C GLN A 345 39.67 8.14 -27.70
N GLY A 346 40.95 8.10 -27.28
CA GLY A 346 41.51 9.03 -26.31
C GLY A 346 41.15 8.73 -24.85
N ALA A 347 40.37 7.69 -24.56
CA ALA A 347 40.06 7.29 -23.21
C ALA A 347 41.10 6.27 -22.68
N THR A 348 41.39 6.38 -21.38
CA THR A 348 42.07 5.32 -20.64
C THR A 348 41.02 4.28 -20.19
N ILE A 349 41.35 3.00 -20.29
CA ILE A 349 40.51 1.94 -19.75
C ILE A 349 40.44 2.10 -18.23
N ILE A 350 39.25 2.23 -17.72
CA ILE A 350 38.96 2.25 -16.27
C ILE A 350 38.48 0.85 -15.84
N PRO A 351 38.80 0.37 -14.64
CA PRO A 351 38.20 -0.86 -14.10
C PRO A 351 36.69 -0.77 -14.05
N SER A 352 35.99 -1.87 -14.34
CA SER A 352 34.52 -1.88 -14.27
C SER A 352 33.99 -1.60 -12.86
N ALA A 353 34.80 -1.86 -11.84
CA ALA A 353 34.46 -1.49 -10.46
C ALA A 353 34.37 0.02 -10.21
N ASP A 354 34.98 0.84 -11.07
CA ASP A 354 35.04 2.30 -10.92
C ASP A 354 33.92 3.02 -11.70
N ILE A 355 33.10 2.28 -12.46
CA ILE A 355 31.93 2.84 -13.16
C ILE A 355 30.94 3.34 -12.14
N ASN A 356 30.51 4.60 -12.25
CA ASN A 356 29.70 5.28 -11.25
C ASN A 356 28.55 6.06 -11.89
N SER A 357 27.47 5.34 -12.19
CA SER A 357 26.22 5.89 -12.73
C SER A 357 25.21 6.17 -11.62
N TYR A 358 24.33 7.15 -11.81
CA TYR A 358 23.32 7.58 -10.84
C TYR A 358 21.93 7.53 -11.43
N LEU A 359 20.97 7.22 -10.57
CA LEU A 359 19.55 7.31 -10.87
C LEU A 359 18.87 8.16 -9.79
N ASN A 360 18.36 9.31 -10.18
CA ASN A 360 17.76 10.29 -9.30
C ASN A 360 16.26 10.30 -9.50
N PHE A 361 15.51 10.48 -8.40
CA PHE A 361 14.06 10.60 -8.45
C PHE A 361 13.57 11.82 -7.70
N ARG A 362 12.46 12.39 -8.16
CA ARG A 362 11.68 13.40 -7.44
C ARG A 362 10.21 13.10 -7.61
N ASP A 363 9.46 13.28 -6.54
CA ASP A 363 8.04 12.97 -6.47
C ASP A 363 7.33 14.00 -5.58
N TYR A 364 6.35 14.73 -6.13
CA TYR A 364 5.60 15.78 -5.45
C TYR A 364 4.11 15.60 -5.70
N LEU A 365 3.34 15.28 -4.67
CA LEU A 365 1.90 15.10 -4.75
C LEU A 365 1.15 16.13 -3.90
N GLY A 366 0.10 16.70 -4.47
CA GLY A 366 -0.90 17.50 -3.78
C GLY A 366 -2.30 17.00 -4.10
N ILE A 367 -3.12 16.67 -3.09
CA ILE A 367 -4.54 16.31 -3.25
C ILE A 367 -5.37 17.27 -2.41
N PHE A 368 -6.30 17.96 -3.06
CA PHE A 368 -7.29 18.79 -2.40
C PHE A 368 -8.67 18.16 -2.59
N ALA A 369 -9.35 17.80 -1.48
CA ALA A 369 -10.64 17.14 -1.55
C ALA A 369 -11.70 17.82 -0.66
N LEU A 370 -12.91 17.87 -1.20
CA LEU A 370 -14.12 18.26 -0.49
C LEU A 370 -15.00 17.01 -0.30
N ASN A 371 -15.23 16.67 0.96
CA ASN A 371 -16.07 15.54 1.34
C ASN A 371 -17.28 16.05 2.08
N GLY A 372 -18.46 15.48 1.78
CA GLY A 372 -19.64 15.93 2.44
C GLY A 372 -20.86 15.05 2.28
N SER A 373 -21.96 15.50 2.88
CA SER A 373 -23.26 14.89 2.73
C SER A 373 -24.34 15.97 2.60
N PHE A 374 -25.20 15.82 1.58
CA PHE A 374 -26.42 16.61 1.44
C PHE A 374 -27.50 16.16 2.43
N THR A 375 -27.60 14.84 2.61
CA THR A 375 -28.42 14.17 3.61
C THR A 375 -27.63 13.00 4.21
N PRO A 376 -28.06 12.36 5.32
CA PRO A 376 -27.39 11.16 5.85
C PRO A 376 -27.23 10.01 4.84
N ASP A 377 -28.12 9.95 3.85
CA ASP A 377 -28.15 8.90 2.84
C ASP A 377 -27.56 9.34 1.49
N PHE A 378 -27.19 10.62 1.32
CA PHE A 378 -26.63 11.17 0.10
C PHE A 378 -25.29 11.85 0.38
N THR A 379 -24.20 11.18 0.06
CA THR A 379 -22.82 11.64 0.28
C THR A 379 -22.11 11.93 -1.03
N TYR A 380 -21.08 12.75 -0.96
CA TYR A 380 -20.25 13.09 -2.11
C TYR A 380 -18.79 13.31 -1.74
N GLN A 381 -17.93 13.09 -2.70
CA GLN A 381 -16.52 13.49 -2.72
C GLN A 381 -16.22 14.20 -4.04
N LEU A 382 -15.46 15.28 -3.98
CA LEU A 382 -14.87 15.95 -5.13
C LEU A 382 -13.41 16.18 -4.81
N ALA A 383 -12.50 15.70 -5.65
CA ALA A 383 -11.07 15.82 -5.41
C ALA A 383 -10.35 16.30 -6.67
N TYR A 384 -9.37 17.17 -6.46
CA TYR A 384 -8.38 17.57 -7.45
C TYR A 384 -7.01 17.13 -6.95
N SER A 385 -6.22 16.49 -7.81
CA SER A 385 -4.83 16.17 -7.52
C SER A 385 -3.89 16.72 -8.58
N ALA A 386 -2.72 17.15 -8.13
CA ALA A 386 -1.58 17.51 -8.96
C ALA A 386 -0.39 16.65 -8.52
N HIS A 387 0.23 15.97 -9.46
CA HIS A 387 1.35 15.08 -9.23
C HIS A 387 2.47 15.39 -10.22
N TYR A 388 3.67 15.58 -9.72
CA TYR A 388 4.88 15.68 -10.53
C TYR A 388 5.85 14.60 -10.11
N ILE A 389 6.28 13.79 -11.08
CA ILE A 389 7.32 12.79 -10.88
C ILE A 389 8.40 12.95 -11.93
N SER A 390 9.66 12.75 -11.55
CA SER A 390 10.78 12.73 -12.49
C SER A 390 11.79 11.66 -12.13
N GLN A 391 12.37 11.10 -13.17
CA GLN A 391 13.47 10.17 -13.14
C GLN A 391 14.62 10.75 -14.00
N ASP A 392 15.83 10.80 -13.45
CA ASP A 392 17.00 11.36 -14.10
C ASP A 392 18.16 10.36 -13.99
N PHE A 393 18.52 9.76 -15.09
CA PHE A 393 19.65 8.83 -15.18
C PHE A 393 20.88 9.55 -15.71
N GLU A 394 21.94 9.57 -14.89
CA GLU A 394 23.24 10.14 -15.18
C GLU A 394 24.28 9.01 -15.35
N PRO A 395 24.69 8.66 -16.60
CA PRO A 395 25.67 7.60 -16.84
C PRO A 395 27.10 8.04 -16.51
N ASP A 396 27.93 7.09 -16.11
CA ASP A 396 29.38 7.22 -16.31
C ASP A 396 29.70 7.05 -17.80
N ASN A 397 29.76 8.15 -18.54
CA ASN A 397 29.91 8.12 -19.99
C ASN A 397 31.09 7.31 -20.50
N VAL A 398 32.22 7.32 -19.78
CA VAL A 398 33.41 6.57 -20.19
C VAL A 398 33.24 5.09 -19.91
N GLY A 399 32.77 4.77 -18.71
CA GLY A 399 32.51 3.39 -18.29
C GLY A 399 31.47 2.72 -19.16
N GLU A 400 30.29 3.34 -19.30
CA GLU A 400 29.17 2.77 -20.09
C GLU A 400 29.60 2.56 -21.57
N LEU A 401 30.29 3.53 -22.18
CA LEU A 401 30.80 3.37 -23.55
C LEU A 401 31.81 2.24 -23.69
N LEU A 402 32.73 2.06 -22.72
CA LEU A 402 33.74 1.01 -22.80
C LEU A 402 33.15 -0.39 -22.62
N TYR A 403 32.13 -0.55 -21.76
CA TYR A 403 31.63 -1.85 -21.35
C TYR A 403 30.30 -2.24 -22.03
N GLN A 404 29.45 -1.26 -22.38
CA GLN A 404 28.15 -1.48 -22.98
C GLN A 404 28.03 -0.92 -24.40
N GLY A 405 28.92 0.02 -24.78
CA GLY A 405 28.90 0.69 -26.09
C GLY A 405 27.80 1.75 -26.23
N VAL A 406 27.04 2.01 -25.16
CA VAL A 406 25.97 3.01 -25.08
C VAL A 406 26.12 3.73 -23.76
N ALA A 407 26.04 5.06 -23.78
CA ALA A 407 25.92 5.87 -22.57
C ALA A 407 24.79 6.89 -22.79
N SER A 408 23.65 6.69 -22.12
CA SER A 408 22.47 7.54 -22.29
C SER A 408 22.22 8.37 -21.05
N THR A 409 22.17 9.68 -21.19
CA THR A 409 21.52 10.54 -20.22
C THR A 409 20.02 10.49 -20.52
N ALA A 410 19.21 10.09 -19.55
CA ALA A 410 17.78 9.98 -19.72
C ALA A 410 17.05 10.76 -18.62
N PHE A 411 16.27 11.75 -19.02
CA PHE A 411 15.39 12.49 -18.12
C PHE A 411 13.95 12.28 -18.54
N HIS A 412 13.16 11.68 -17.66
CA HIS A 412 11.72 11.50 -17.85
C HIS A 412 10.96 12.22 -16.75
N SER A 413 9.88 12.89 -17.10
CA SER A 413 9.00 13.50 -16.12
C SER A 413 7.54 13.45 -16.55
N ASP A 414 6.64 13.40 -15.54
CA ASP A 414 5.21 13.56 -15.72
C ASP A 414 4.71 14.69 -14.82
N LEU A 415 3.82 15.48 -15.37
CA LEU A 415 2.99 16.42 -14.64
C LEU A 415 1.53 16.07 -14.86
N ASP A 416 0.92 15.51 -13.84
CA ASP A 416 -0.45 15.01 -13.90
C ASP A 416 -1.39 15.94 -13.17
N ASN A 417 -2.53 16.22 -13.78
CA ASN A 417 -3.62 16.97 -13.18
C ASN A 417 -4.89 16.15 -13.28
N THR A 418 -5.50 15.79 -12.13
CA THR A 418 -6.70 14.96 -12.13
C THR A 418 -7.84 15.63 -11.39
N LEU A 419 -9.05 15.41 -11.85
CA LEU A 419 -10.29 15.79 -11.18
C LEU A 419 -11.21 14.59 -11.14
N GLU A 420 -11.62 14.20 -9.95
CA GLU A 420 -12.57 13.11 -9.76
C GLU A 420 -13.74 13.52 -8.86
N GLY A 421 -14.89 12.90 -9.08
CA GLY A 421 -16.06 13.11 -8.25
C GLY A 421 -16.86 11.84 -8.09
N ASP A 422 -17.32 11.59 -6.85
CA ASP A 422 -18.10 10.43 -6.46
C ASP A 422 -19.37 10.86 -5.72
N LEU A 423 -20.49 10.24 -6.06
CA LEU A 423 -21.78 10.38 -5.42
C LEU A 423 -22.24 9.01 -4.92
N THR A 424 -22.74 8.94 -3.70
CA THR A 424 -23.36 7.71 -3.15
C THR A 424 -24.73 8.05 -2.57
N TYR A 425 -25.75 7.34 -3.02
CA TYR A 425 -27.14 7.50 -2.55
C TYR A 425 -27.71 6.18 -2.08
N LYS A 426 -28.14 6.13 -0.81
CA LYS A 426 -28.79 4.97 -0.19
C LYS A 426 -30.29 5.14 -0.19
N THR A 427 -31.00 4.17 -0.78
CA THR A 427 -32.45 4.19 -0.85
C THR A 427 -33.03 2.78 -0.76
N GLY A 428 -33.75 2.47 0.33
CA GLY A 428 -34.28 1.14 0.58
C GLY A 428 -33.19 0.06 0.58
N ALA A 429 -33.29 -0.91 -0.33
CA ALA A 429 -32.35 -2.00 -0.49
C ALA A 429 -31.16 -1.68 -1.43
N HIS A 430 -31.11 -0.49 -1.99
CA HIS A 430 -30.14 -0.06 -2.99
C HIS A 430 -29.14 0.94 -2.43
N THR A 431 -27.88 0.79 -2.84
CA THR A 431 -26.83 1.80 -2.68
C THR A 431 -26.30 2.15 -4.05
N LEU A 432 -26.78 3.26 -4.59
CA LEU A 432 -26.41 3.76 -5.92
C LEU A 432 -25.11 4.56 -5.82
N GLY A 433 -24.18 4.29 -6.71
CA GLY A 433 -22.94 5.02 -6.90
C GLY A 433 -22.85 5.59 -8.31
N ALA A 434 -22.38 6.82 -8.43
CA ALA A 434 -22.07 7.44 -9.71
C ALA A 434 -20.86 8.35 -9.56
N GLY A 435 -20.03 8.44 -10.60
CA GLY A 435 -18.87 9.32 -10.55
C GLY A 435 -18.22 9.51 -11.89
N PHE A 436 -17.16 10.33 -11.86
CA PHE A 436 -16.36 10.63 -13.04
C PHE A 436 -14.89 10.78 -12.66
N TYR A 437 -14.04 10.62 -13.65
CA TYR A 437 -12.61 10.84 -13.61
C TYR A 437 -12.15 11.60 -14.84
N LEU A 438 -11.36 12.65 -14.67
CA LEU A 438 -10.73 13.44 -15.73
C LEU A 438 -9.26 13.62 -15.37
N GLY A 439 -8.35 13.14 -16.21
CA GLY A 439 -6.91 13.24 -16.02
C GLY A 439 -6.23 13.82 -17.26
N GLU A 440 -5.31 14.75 -17.03
CA GLU A 440 -4.35 15.25 -18.00
C GLU A 440 -2.96 14.84 -17.53
N TYR A 441 -2.24 14.12 -18.38
CA TYR A 441 -0.91 13.57 -18.12
C TYR A 441 0.08 14.18 -19.12
N GLY A 442 0.91 15.07 -18.65
CA GLY A 442 1.93 15.77 -19.43
C GLY A 442 3.29 15.11 -19.29
N VAL A 443 3.65 14.29 -20.26
CA VAL A 443 4.89 13.50 -20.26
C VAL A 443 5.98 14.22 -21.03
N GLU A 444 7.20 14.27 -20.47
CA GLU A 444 8.42 14.72 -21.12
C GLU A 444 9.47 13.62 -21.02
N ALA A 445 10.13 13.31 -22.14
CA ALA A 445 11.24 12.38 -22.21
C ALA A 445 12.38 13.02 -23.01
N ASP A 446 13.53 13.22 -22.36
CA ASP A 446 14.74 13.77 -22.96
C ASP A 446 15.87 12.73 -22.87
N ASP A 447 16.05 11.96 -23.96
CA ASP A 447 17.02 10.89 -24.06
C ASP A 447 18.16 11.27 -25.01
N ASN A 448 19.36 11.44 -24.47
CA ASN A 448 20.57 11.75 -25.24
C ASN A 448 21.58 10.63 -25.07
N SER A 449 21.76 9.83 -26.12
CA SER A 449 22.62 8.66 -26.10
C SER A 449 23.90 8.87 -26.89
N LEU A 450 25.01 8.60 -26.26
CA LEU A 450 26.31 8.42 -26.90
C LEU A 450 26.44 6.97 -27.35
N VAL A 451 26.65 6.73 -28.64
CA VAL A 451 26.74 5.39 -29.25
C VAL A 451 27.82 5.33 -30.28
N PHE A 452 28.34 4.16 -30.55
CA PHE A 452 29.33 4.00 -31.63
C PHE A 452 28.65 3.57 -32.93
N LYS A 453 29.22 3.95 -34.05
CA LYS A 453 28.87 3.39 -35.35
C LYS A 453 29.35 1.95 -35.46
N VAL A 454 28.53 1.08 -36.01
CA VAL A 454 28.85 -0.32 -36.24
C VAL A 454 28.77 -0.69 -37.73
N ASN A 455 29.51 -1.72 -38.11
CA ASN A 455 29.36 -2.36 -39.41
C ASN A 455 28.04 -3.13 -39.45
N SER A 456 27.15 -2.78 -40.35
CA SER A 456 25.75 -3.33 -40.41
C SER A 456 25.69 -4.84 -40.68
N THR A 457 26.80 -5.46 -41.15
CA THR A 457 26.87 -6.90 -41.41
C THR A 457 27.38 -7.69 -40.22
N THR A 458 28.34 -7.10 -39.48
CA THR A 458 29.07 -7.80 -38.41
C THR A 458 28.73 -7.33 -37.02
N GLY A 459 27.98 -6.22 -36.88
CA GLY A 459 27.67 -5.59 -35.59
C GLY A 459 28.89 -4.99 -34.86
N LYS A 460 30.10 -5.10 -35.43
CA LYS A 460 31.33 -4.63 -34.78
C LYS A 460 31.52 -3.13 -34.94
N GLN A 461 31.97 -2.51 -33.87
CA GLN A 461 32.39 -1.09 -33.83
C GLN A 461 33.40 -0.77 -34.96
N ILE A 462 33.24 0.39 -35.59
CA ILE A 462 34.13 0.85 -36.69
C ILE A 462 34.97 2.08 -36.27
N PRO A 463 36.27 2.15 -36.72
CA PRO A 463 37.08 3.32 -36.45
C PRO A 463 36.46 4.60 -37.00
N PRO A 464 36.76 5.76 -36.35
CA PRO A 464 37.82 6.02 -35.37
C PRO A 464 37.45 5.77 -33.91
N PHE A 465 36.39 5.05 -33.59
CA PHE A 465 35.95 4.76 -32.23
C PHE A 465 35.54 6.02 -31.42
N VAL A 466 35.02 7.01 -32.13
CA VAL A 466 34.42 8.23 -31.55
C VAL A 466 32.93 8.05 -31.48
N PRO A 467 32.30 8.28 -30.31
CA PRO A 467 30.86 8.18 -30.16
C PRO A 467 30.15 9.27 -30.96
N VAL A 468 28.95 8.97 -31.42
CA VAL A 468 28.00 9.91 -31.99
C VAL A 468 26.83 10.07 -31.04
N THR A 469 26.23 11.26 -31.02
CA THR A 469 25.05 11.50 -30.18
C THR A 469 23.77 11.18 -30.96
N VAL A 470 22.92 10.40 -30.39
CA VAL A 470 21.52 10.19 -30.82
C VAL A 470 20.63 10.92 -29.83
N ILE A 471 19.81 11.83 -30.35
CA ILE A 471 18.83 12.60 -29.55
C ILE A 471 17.46 12.04 -29.84
N ASN A 472 16.72 11.70 -28.76
CA ASN A 472 15.37 11.17 -28.86
C ASN A 472 14.51 11.83 -27.78
N ASN A 473 14.10 13.07 -28.04
CA ASN A 473 13.30 13.87 -27.13
C ASN A 473 11.83 13.84 -27.55
N ALA A 474 10.94 13.70 -26.60
CA ALA A 474 9.51 13.64 -26.80
C ALA A 474 8.76 14.43 -25.70
N ASN A 475 7.68 15.06 -26.09
CA ASN A 475 6.74 15.70 -25.18
C ASN A 475 5.32 15.35 -25.65
N LYS A 476 4.47 14.89 -24.74
CA LYS A 476 3.13 14.43 -25.08
C LYS A 476 2.14 14.70 -23.94
N ILE A 477 0.95 15.14 -24.31
CA ILE A 477 -0.19 15.22 -23.40
C ILE A 477 -1.14 14.05 -23.69
N ASN A 478 -1.50 13.30 -22.64
CA ASN A 478 -2.49 12.23 -22.69
C ASN A 478 -3.69 12.65 -21.84
N LEU A 479 -4.88 12.44 -22.36
CA LEU A 479 -6.14 12.73 -21.67
C LEU A 479 -6.86 11.42 -21.37
N LEU A 480 -7.16 11.20 -20.10
CA LEU A 480 -7.88 10.05 -19.61
C LEU A 480 -9.19 10.50 -18.98
N SER A 481 -10.30 9.93 -19.40
CA SER A 481 -11.60 10.27 -18.85
C SER A 481 -12.47 9.05 -18.67
N GLY A 482 -13.25 9.03 -17.59
CA GLY A 482 -14.17 7.94 -17.31
C GLY A 482 -15.41 8.42 -16.57
N ILE A 483 -16.52 7.71 -16.76
CA ILE A 483 -17.74 7.86 -15.99
C ILE A 483 -18.24 6.48 -15.58
N TYR A 484 -18.84 6.37 -14.40
CA TYR A 484 -19.40 5.11 -13.94
C TYR A 484 -20.76 5.28 -13.27
N LEU A 485 -21.52 4.20 -13.31
CA LEU A 485 -22.74 3.98 -12.53
C LEU A 485 -22.68 2.59 -11.92
N GLN A 486 -23.08 2.46 -10.66
CA GLN A 486 -23.16 1.16 -9.99
C GLN A 486 -24.33 1.12 -8.99
N ASP A 487 -24.84 -0.09 -8.75
CA ASP A 487 -25.85 -0.36 -7.72
C ASP A 487 -25.45 -1.57 -6.88
N THR A 488 -25.33 -1.37 -5.59
CA THR A 488 -25.23 -2.46 -4.64
C THR A 488 -26.60 -2.75 -4.09
N TRP A 489 -27.24 -3.82 -4.59
CA TRP A 489 -28.60 -4.24 -4.27
C TRP A 489 -28.62 -5.35 -3.22
N GLN A 490 -29.17 -5.05 -2.04
CA GLN A 490 -29.42 -6.05 -1.00
C GLN A 490 -30.74 -6.78 -1.29
N ILE A 491 -30.68 -7.87 -2.10
CA ILE A 491 -31.86 -8.60 -2.58
C ILE A 491 -32.58 -9.30 -1.42
N THR A 492 -31.82 -9.92 -0.53
CA THR A 492 -32.31 -10.50 0.74
C THR A 492 -31.28 -10.22 1.85
N GLU A 493 -31.59 -10.55 3.11
CA GLU A 493 -30.62 -10.44 4.21
C GLU A 493 -29.32 -11.23 3.97
N LYS A 494 -29.38 -12.27 3.15
CA LYS A 494 -28.25 -13.19 2.86
C LYS A 494 -27.65 -13.03 1.48
N PHE A 495 -28.30 -12.33 0.57
CA PHE A 495 -27.87 -12.25 -0.82
C PHE A 495 -27.80 -10.81 -1.29
N LYS A 496 -26.65 -10.43 -1.79
CA LYS A 496 -26.35 -9.10 -2.31
C LYS A 496 -25.76 -9.23 -3.71
N MET A 497 -26.05 -8.28 -4.57
CA MET A 497 -25.52 -8.15 -5.90
C MET A 497 -25.00 -6.74 -6.10
N ASN A 498 -23.81 -6.62 -6.68
CA ASN A 498 -23.30 -5.35 -7.19
C ASN A 498 -23.29 -5.42 -8.71
N LEU A 499 -23.93 -4.43 -9.34
CA LEU A 499 -23.95 -4.24 -10.79
C LEU A 499 -23.31 -2.92 -11.11
N GLY A 500 -22.44 -2.90 -12.09
CA GLY A 500 -21.75 -1.71 -12.51
C GLY A 500 -21.54 -1.62 -14.02
N LEU A 501 -21.47 -0.40 -14.50
CA LEU A 501 -21.08 -0.07 -15.87
C LEU A 501 -20.19 1.16 -15.84
N ARG A 502 -19.05 1.06 -16.49
CA ARG A 502 -18.11 2.15 -16.67
C ARG A 502 -17.86 2.39 -18.15
N TRP A 503 -17.59 3.61 -18.52
CA TRP A 503 -17.07 4.00 -19.82
C TRP A 503 -15.80 4.80 -19.63
N ASP A 504 -14.73 4.36 -20.28
CA ASP A 504 -13.41 4.97 -20.23
C ASP A 504 -12.93 5.37 -21.62
N ARG A 505 -12.12 6.42 -21.67
CA ARG A 505 -11.53 6.94 -22.91
C ARG A 505 -10.13 7.45 -22.67
N LEU A 506 -9.20 6.95 -23.46
CA LEU A 506 -7.84 7.47 -23.60
C LEU A 506 -7.70 8.22 -24.92
N SER A 507 -7.05 9.38 -24.88
CA SER A 507 -6.71 10.18 -26.08
C SER A 507 -5.35 10.83 -25.87
N GLY A 508 -4.36 10.51 -26.71
CA GLY A 508 -3.02 11.04 -26.61
C GLY A 508 -2.09 10.38 -27.61
N PHE A 509 -1.10 9.60 -27.15
CA PHE A 509 -0.23 8.85 -28.04
C PHE A 509 -0.96 7.69 -28.74
N THR A 510 -1.99 7.12 -28.10
CA THR A 510 -2.96 6.21 -28.69
C THR A 510 -4.38 6.71 -28.39
N TYR A 511 -5.36 6.10 -29.02
CA TYR A 511 -6.76 6.40 -28.82
C TYR A 511 -7.54 5.10 -28.56
N ASN A 512 -8.26 5.06 -27.45
CA ASN A 512 -9.21 3.98 -27.17
C ASN A 512 -10.40 4.50 -26.38
N ASN A 513 -11.54 3.80 -26.49
CA ASN A 513 -12.69 3.95 -25.62
C ASN A 513 -13.34 2.58 -25.40
N GLN A 514 -13.80 2.33 -24.19
CA GLN A 514 -14.31 1.04 -23.78
C GLN A 514 -15.48 1.16 -22.82
N PHE A 515 -16.40 0.17 -22.86
CA PHE A 515 -17.43 -0.03 -21.84
C PHE A 515 -17.07 -1.26 -21.02
N ASP A 516 -17.06 -1.09 -19.69
CA ASP A 516 -16.60 -2.08 -18.74
C ASP A 516 -17.74 -2.44 -17.77
N PRO A 517 -18.52 -3.50 -18.11
CA PRO A 517 -19.55 -4.03 -17.22
C PRO A 517 -18.92 -4.86 -16.11
N SER A 518 -19.51 -4.78 -14.91
CA SER A 518 -19.15 -5.63 -13.78
C SER A 518 -20.38 -6.19 -13.07
N ILE A 519 -20.28 -7.41 -12.58
CA ILE A 519 -21.26 -8.04 -11.72
C ILE A 519 -20.57 -8.83 -10.62
N ASN A 520 -20.95 -8.56 -9.37
CA ASN A 520 -20.54 -9.32 -8.20
C ASN A 520 -21.72 -9.84 -7.43
N LEU A 521 -21.62 -11.05 -6.94
CA LEU A 521 -22.60 -11.72 -6.10
C LEU A 521 -21.97 -12.05 -4.75
N VAL A 522 -22.66 -11.73 -3.66
CA VAL A 522 -22.22 -12.06 -2.30
C VAL A 522 -23.34 -12.82 -1.62
N TYR A 523 -23.04 -14.03 -1.13
CA TYR A 523 -23.98 -14.89 -0.46
C TYR A 523 -23.48 -15.30 0.92
N LEU A 524 -24.33 -15.14 1.94
CA LEU A 524 -24.06 -15.50 3.33
C LEU A 524 -24.91 -16.74 3.72
N PRO A 525 -24.45 -17.96 3.37
CA PRO A 525 -25.20 -19.19 3.71
C PRO A 525 -25.36 -19.35 5.22
N TRP A 526 -24.29 -19.04 5.97
CA TRP A 526 -24.21 -19.08 7.42
C TRP A 526 -23.65 -17.76 7.97
N PRO A 527 -23.85 -17.47 9.27
CA PRO A 527 -23.39 -16.20 9.87
C PRO A 527 -21.87 -15.99 9.85
N ASP A 528 -21.10 -17.05 9.73
CA ASP A 528 -19.64 -17.11 9.78
C ASP A 528 -19.01 -17.37 8.41
N THR A 529 -19.81 -17.46 7.34
CA THR A 529 -19.34 -17.80 6.01
C THR A 529 -19.87 -16.82 4.98
N THR A 530 -19.00 -16.26 4.18
CA THR A 530 -19.31 -15.42 3.02
C THR A 530 -18.79 -16.11 1.76
N LEU A 531 -19.63 -16.31 0.78
CA LEU A 531 -19.28 -16.74 -0.56
C LEU A 531 -19.42 -15.52 -1.49
N HIS A 532 -18.53 -15.39 -2.44
CA HIS A 532 -18.62 -14.36 -3.47
C HIS A 532 -18.18 -14.93 -4.83
N GLY A 533 -18.51 -14.19 -5.89
CA GLY A 533 -18.05 -14.50 -7.22
C GLY A 533 -18.65 -13.52 -8.23
N GLY A 534 -17.96 -13.35 -9.34
CA GLY A 534 -18.39 -12.36 -10.31
C GLY A 534 -17.64 -12.42 -11.63
N PHE A 535 -17.91 -11.40 -12.42
CA PHE A 535 -17.32 -11.15 -13.72
C PHE A 535 -17.14 -9.65 -13.92
N ALA A 536 -16.02 -9.24 -14.52
CA ALA A 536 -15.82 -7.87 -15.00
C ALA A 536 -15.03 -7.85 -16.30
N ARG A 537 -15.16 -6.75 -17.02
CA ARG A 537 -14.26 -6.33 -18.08
C ARG A 537 -13.52 -5.08 -17.63
N TYR A 538 -12.23 -4.97 -17.97
CA TYR A 538 -11.38 -3.86 -17.59
C TYR A 538 -10.62 -3.31 -18.77
N MET A 539 -10.31 -2.01 -18.76
CA MET A 539 -9.34 -1.37 -19.62
C MET A 539 -8.12 -0.98 -18.80
N GLN A 540 -6.94 -1.45 -19.19
CA GLN A 540 -5.67 -1.00 -18.64
C GLN A 540 -4.98 -0.09 -19.65
N VAL A 541 -4.45 1.04 -19.16
CA VAL A 541 -3.65 1.95 -19.98
C VAL A 541 -2.16 1.68 -19.77
N PRO A 542 -1.32 1.82 -20.81
CA PRO A 542 0.12 1.69 -20.65
C PRO A 542 0.67 2.85 -19.81
N SER A 543 1.79 2.61 -19.14
CA SER A 543 2.55 3.67 -18.48
C SER A 543 2.92 4.77 -19.48
N PHE A 544 2.61 6.00 -19.13
CA PHE A 544 2.88 7.14 -20.02
C PHE A 544 4.36 7.54 -20.01
N GLN A 545 5.05 7.38 -18.90
CA GLN A 545 6.48 7.71 -18.74
C GLN A 545 7.40 6.88 -19.63
N GLY A 546 7.06 5.60 -19.82
CA GLY A 546 7.86 4.67 -20.61
C GLY A 546 7.74 4.85 -22.12
N ILE A 547 6.94 5.80 -22.62
CA ILE A 547 6.66 5.91 -24.05
C ILE A 547 7.69 6.85 -24.71
N SER A 548 8.61 6.26 -25.47
CA SER A 548 9.57 6.99 -26.30
C SER A 548 9.23 6.83 -27.79
N PRO A 549 8.48 7.76 -28.38
CA PRO A 549 8.10 7.66 -29.78
C PRO A 549 9.30 7.84 -30.71
N GLY A 550 9.63 6.83 -31.52
CA GLY A 550 10.61 6.91 -32.60
C GLY A 550 12.02 6.44 -32.30
N ALA A 551 12.33 6.05 -31.06
CA ALA A 551 13.65 5.66 -30.60
C ALA A 551 14.40 4.60 -31.47
N PRO A 552 13.81 3.46 -31.85
CA PRO A 552 14.57 2.39 -32.52
C PRO A 552 15.19 2.82 -33.86
N ALA A 553 14.47 3.63 -34.62
CA ALA A 553 14.94 4.06 -35.94
C ALA A 553 16.16 5.00 -35.86
N ALA A 554 16.27 5.80 -34.81
CA ALA A 554 17.36 6.74 -34.61
C ALA A 554 18.70 6.04 -34.30
N PHE A 555 18.67 4.82 -33.74
CA PHE A 555 19.86 4.03 -33.39
C PHE A 555 20.36 3.14 -34.51
N LYS A 556 19.75 3.14 -35.68
CA LYS A 556 20.16 2.26 -36.79
C LYS A 556 21.63 2.44 -37.21
N GLY A 557 22.36 1.35 -37.29
CA GLY A 557 23.80 1.33 -37.61
C GLY A 557 24.69 1.79 -36.45
N THR A 558 24.23 1.70 -35.23
CA THR A 558 24.98 2.03 -34.01
C THR A 558 24.99 0.86 -33.03
N THR A 559 25.82 0.98 -31.97
CA THR A 559 25.84 0.01 -30.84
C THR A 559 24.52 -0.07 -30.06
N GLY A 560 23.69 0.96 -30.15
CA GLY A 560 22.33 0.95 -29.56
C GLY A 560 21.22 0.49 -30.53
N GLU A 561 21.56 -0.13 -31.67
CA GLU A 561 20.59 -0.58 -32.65
C GLU A 561 19.70 -1.69 -32.05
N ALA A 562 18.44 -1.40 -31.93
CA ALA A 562 17.41 -2.37 -31.61
C ALA A 562 16.68 -2.85 -32.88
N GLY A 563 15.91 -3.93 -32.76
CA GLY A 563 15.11 -4.47 -33.85
C GLY A 563 14.07 -3.48 -34.39
N ASN A 564 13.40 -3.86 -35.48
CA ASN A 564 12.27 -3.09 -36.00
C ASN A 564 10.98 -3.54 -35.33
N GLY A 565 9.99 -2.66 -35.22
CA GLY A 565 8.68 -3.02 -34.68
C GLY A 565 7.74 -1.84 -34.58
N VAL A 566 6.52 -2.11 -34.11
CA VAL A 566 5.53 -1.10 -33.74
C VAL A 566 5.93 -0.53 -32.39
N VAL A 567 6.13 0.78 -32.31
CA VAL A 567 6.67 1.47 -31.13
C VAL A 567 5.56 1.81 -30.15
N THR A 568 4.38 2.22 -30.64
CA THR A 568 3.29 2.71 -29.81
C THR A 568 2.54 1.55 -29.16
N PRO A 569 2.51 1.46 -27.82
CA PRO A 569 1.71 0.45 -27.14
C PRO A 569 0.21 0.76 -27.27
N GLU A 570 -0.57 -0.29 -27.12
CA GLU A 570 -2.04 -0.25 -27.12
C GLU A 570 -2.55 -0.43 -25.67
N THR A 571 -3.80 -0.06 -25.43
CA THR A 571 -4.47 -0.36 -24.17
C THR A 571 -4.78 -1.85 -24.10
N GLU A 572 -4.70 -2.40 -22.91
CA GLU A 572 -5.09 -3.78 -22.61
C GLU A 572 -6.60 -3.88 -22.38
N ASP A 573 -7.20 -5.00 -22.75
CA ASP A 573 -8.62 -5.35 -22.61
C ASP A 573 -8.75 -6.71 -21.96
N ASP A 574 -9.26 -6.75 -20.71
CA ASP A 574 -9.28 -7.94 -19.89
C ASP A 574 -10.68 -8.36 -19.49
N TYR A 575 -10.85 -9.67 -19.38
CA TYR A 575 -12.08 -10.32 -18.94
C TYR A 575 -11.73 -11.19 -17.74
N GLU A 576 -12.21 -10.82 -16.56
CA GLU A 576 -11.91 -11.52 -15.31
C GLU A 576 -13.14 -12.25 -14.76
N TRP A 577 -12.92 -13.46 -14.25
CA TRP A 577 -13.83 -14.25 -13.44
C TRP A 577 -13.17 -14.57 -12.11
N ASP A 578 -13.93 -14.44 -11.05
CA ASP A 578 -13.45 -14.61 -9.69
C ASP A 578 -14.52 -15.32 -8.85
N ALA A 579 -14.09 -16.21 -7.95
CA ALA A 579 -14.97 -16.85 -6.99
C ALA A 579 -14.19 -17.27 -5.75
N GLY A 580 -14.77 -16.99 -4.58
CA GLY A 580 -14.11 -17.32 -3.33
C GLY A 580 -15.04 -17.44 -2.13
N ALA A 581 -14.40 -17.73 -1.00
CA ALA A 581 -15.05 -17.93 0.27
C ALA A 581 -14.21 -17.36 1.42
N VAL A 582 -14.88 -16.72 2.36
CA VAL A 582 -14.29 -16.34 3.64
C VAL A 582 -15.07 -17.03 4.75
N HIS A 583 -14.36 -17.75 5.62
CA HIS A 583 -14.97 -18.47 6.74
C HIS A 583 -14.30 -18.09 8.06
N GLN A 584 -15.09 -17.71 9.03
CA GLN A 584 -14.66 -17.43 10.40
C GLN A 584 -14.66 -18.71 11.24
N LEU A 585 -13.52 -19.41 11.31
CA LEU A 585 -13.37 -20.65 12.07
C LEU A 585 -13.61 -20.47 13.59
N SER A 586 -13.29 -19.29 14.12
CA SER A 586 -13.50 -18.91 15.50
C SER A 586 -13.55 -17.37 15.63
N ASN A 587 -13.83 -16.88 16.84
CA ASN A 587 -13.81 -15.42 17.09
C ASN A 587 -12.44 -14.76 16.78
N ASN A 588 -11.38 -15.54 16.66
CA ASN A 588 -10.03 -15.07 16.48
C ASN A 588 -9.36 -15.58 15.20
N THR A 589 -10.00 -16.47 14.44
CA THR A 589 -9.40 -17.15 13.30
C THR A 589 -10.28 -17.01 12.07
N THR A 590 -9.73 -16.48 10.98
CA THR A 590 -10.38 -16.40 9.68
C THR A 590 -9.55 -17.14 8.65
N ILE A 591 -10.20 -17.84 7.74
CA ILE A 591 -9.62 -18.43 6.54
C ILE A 591 -10.34 -17.88 5.33
N SER A 592 -9.61 -17.57 4.28
CA SER A 592 -10.15 -17.24 2.96
C SER A 592 -9.49 -18.09 1.89
N GLU A 593 -10.25 -18.41 0.88
CA GLU A 593 -9.80 -19.08 -0.35
C GLU A 593 -10.44 -18.37 -1.53
N ASP A 594 -9.63 -18.09 -2.54
CA ASP A 594 -10.05 -17.40 -3.74
C ASP A 594 -9.47 -18.04 -4.98
N ALA A 595 -10.19 -18.02 -6.10
CA ALA A 595 -9.77 -18.53 -7.39
C ALA A 595 -10.17 -17.53 -8.47
N PHE A 596 -9.22 -17.18 -9.32
CA PHE A 596 -9.42 -16.24 -10.41
C PHE A 596 -8.93 -16.80 -11.74
N TYR A 597 -9.57 -16.32 -12.80
CA TYR A 597 -9.18 -16.55 -14.18
C TYR A 597 -9.41 -15.28 -14.98
N GLU A 598 -8.41 -14.86 -15.71
CA GLU A 598 -8.42 -13.66 -16.53
C GLU A 598 -8.00 -14.03 -17.95
N TYR A 599 -8.72 -13.51 -18.95
CA TYR A 599 -8.37 -13.60 -20.35
C TYR A 599 -8.01 -12.22 -20.87
N THR A 600 -6.80 -12.08 -21.40
CA THR A 600 -6.18 -10.81 -21.74
C THR A 600 -6.04 -10.63 -23.25
N HIS A 601 -6.35 -9.44 -23.74
CA HIS A 601 -6.03 -8.95 -25.08
C HIS A 601 -5.10 -7.76 -24.98
N HIS A 602 -4.04 -7.74 -25.79
CA HIS A 602 -3.02 -6.69 -25.79
C HIS A 602 -2.38 -6.50 -24.43
N TYR A 603 -2.13 -7.62 -23.73
CA TYR A 603 -1.54 -7.62 -22.40
C TYR A 603 -0.29 -6.74 -22.38
N LEU A 604 -0.27 -5.78 -21.44
CA LEU A 604 0.82 -4.82 -21.26
C LEU A 604 1.93 -5.45 -20.42
N ASP A 605 3.15 -5.28 -20.88
CA ASP A 605 4.37 -5.65 -20.18
C ASP A 605 5.42 -4.56 -20.40
N THR A 606 6.50 -4.57 -19.64
CA THR A 606 7.53 -3.55 -19.67
C THR A 606 8.85 -4.14 -20.13
N GLY A 607 9.32 -3.69 -21.31
CA GLY A 607 10.64 -4.01 -21.82
C GLY A 607 11.64 -2.92 -21.50
N GLN A 608 12.91 -3.25 -21.53
CA GLN A 608 13.99 -2.28 -21.36
C GLN A 608 14.69 -2.04 -22.72
N PHE A 609 14.91 -0.77 -23.03
CA PHE A 609 15.58 -0.37 -24.26
C PHE A 609 17.09 -0.29 -24.06
N GLY A 610 17.85 -1.26 -24.62
CA GLY A 610 19.30 -1.31 -24.48
C GLY A 610 19.77 -1.53 -23.04
N ASP A 611 21.00 -1.13 -22.75
CA ASP A 611 21.66 -1.33 -21.45
C ASP A 611 21.43 -0.17 -20.45
N VAL A 612 20.41 0.63 -20.64
CA VAL A 612 20.07 1.78 -19.81
C VAL A 612 18.70 1.56 -19.16
N PRO A 613 18.42 2.09 -17.97
CA PRO A 613 17.13 1.95 -17.31
C PRO A 613 16.07 2.83 -17.98
N ILE A 614 15.90 2.67 -19.30
CA ILE A 614 14.81 3.25 -20.07
C ILE A 614 13.80 2.13 -20.32
N PHE A 615 12.66 2.22 -19.65
CA PHE A 615 11.58 1.26 -19.78
C PHE A 615 10.61 1.70 -20.87
N ALA A 616 10.17 0.74 -21.68
CA ALA A 616 9.18 0.96 -22.72
C ALA A 616 8.07 -0.09 -22.61
N PRO A 617 6.80 0.31 -22.45
CA PRO A 617 5.70 -0.64 -22.46
C PRO A 617 5.55 -1.26 -23.84
N PHE A 618 5.18 -2.53 -23.86
CA PHE A 618 4.86 -3.27 -25.06
C PHE A 618 3.66 -4.18 -24.82
N ASN A 619 3.10 -4.76 -25.89
CA ASN A 619 1.94 -5.62 -25.76
C ASN A 619 2.21 -7.02 -26.29
N TYR A 620 1.81 -8.03 -25.53
CA TYR A 620 1.48 -9.35 -26.08
C TYR A 620 0.12 -9.32 -26.75
N ARG A 621 -0.14 -10.21 -27.70
CA ARG A 621 -1.41 -10.22 -28.45
C ARG A 621 -2.57 -10.71 -27.62
N HIS A 622 -2.39 -11.80 -26.90
CA HIS A 622 -3.38 -12.42 -26.03
C HIS A 622 -2.75 -13.41 -25.08
N GLY A 623 -3.44 -13.62 -23.97
CA GLY A 623 -3.04 -14.58 -22.97
C GLY A 623 -4.10 -14.87 -21.95
N TYR A 624 -3.68 -15.46 -20.86
CA TYR A 624 -4.53 -15.73 -19.72
C TYR A 624 -3.72 -15.77 -18.44
N ILE A 625 -4.35 -15.29 -17.38
CA ILE A 625 -3.84 -15.35 -16.02
C ILE A 625 -4.78 -16.23 -15.20
N TRP A 626 -4.26 -17.05 -14.34
CA TRP A 626 -5.07 -17.84 -13.42
C TRP A 626 -4.34 -18.05 -12.10
N GLY A 627 -5.08 -18.22 -11.04
CA GLY A 627 -4.50 -18.55 -9.75
C GLY A 627 -5.52 -18.87 -8.67
N THR A 628 -4.96 -19.30 -7.53
CA THR A 628 -5.68 -19.44 -6.27
C THR A 628 -4.90 -18.79 -5.14
N GLU A 629 -5.62 -18.24 -4.17
CA GLU A 629 -5.09 -17.55 -3.02
C GLU A 629 -5.72 -18.08 -1.75
N THR A 630 -4.89 -18.52 -0.81
CA THR A 630 -5.35 -18.94 0.51
C THR A 630 -4.76 -18.00 1.56
N ALA A 631 -5.57 -17.51 2.48
CA ALA A 631 -5.07 -16.76 3.61
C ALA A 631 -5.69 -17.24 4.93
N VAL A 632 -4.86 -17.29 5.96
CA VAL A 632 -5.28 -17.64 7.33
C VAL A 632 -4.75 -16.59 8.28
N THR A 633 -5.62 -16.07 9.12
CA THR A 633 -5.23 -15.12 10.16
C THR A 633 -5.76 -15.55 11.52
N TYR A 634 -4.90 -15.39 12.54
CA TYR A 634 -5.25 -15.59 13.95
C TYR A 634 -4.88 -14.33 14.74
N ARG A 635 -5.84 -13.77 15.48
CA ARG A 635 -5.66 -12.61 16.35
C ARG A 635 -6.09 -12.92 17.78
N GLY A 636 -5.15 -13.40 18.59
CA GLY A 636 -5.32 -13.62 20.02
C GLY A 636 -4.99 -12.37 20.84
N LYS A 637 -5.06 -12.50 22.16
CA LYS A 637 -4.77 -11.39 23.10
C LYS A 637 -3.31 -10.90 22.99
N ASN A 638 -2.37 -11.84 22.94
CA ASN A 638 -0.94 -11.57 22.94
C ASN A 638 -0.22 -12.11 21.69
N LEU A 639 -0.85 -13.00 20.95
CA LEU A 639 -0.31 -13.65 19.77
C LEU A 639 -1.15 -13.26 18.56
N SER A 640 -0.51 -12.79 17.51
CA SER A 640 -1.10 -12.65 16.17
C SER A 640 -0.30 -13.48 15.19
N VAL A 641 -0.97 -14.20 14.29
CA VAL A 641 -0.36 -15.00 13.24
C VAL A 641 -1.11 -14.76 11.96
N TYR A 642 -0.40 -14.64 10.86
CA TYR A 642 -0.97 -14.62 9.52
C TYR A 642 -0.13 -15.48 8.58
N THR A 643 -0.76 -16.04 7.58
CA THR A 643 -0.07 -16.73 6.47
C THR A 643 -0.91 -16.62 5.22
N SER A 644 -0.26 -16.52 4.09
CA SER A 644 -0.88 -16.56 2.78
C SER A 644 -0.09 -17.45 1.83
N THR A 645 -0.79 -18.03 0.88
CA THR A 645 -0.18 -18.78 -0.23
C THR A 645 -0.89 -18.42 -1.52
N THR A 646 -0.12 -18.32 -2.59
CA THR A 646 -0.63 -18.05 -3.94
C THR A 646 -0.05 -19.08 -4.89
N ILE A 647 -0.89 -19.61 -5.73
CA ILE A 647 -0.50 -20.50 -6.84
C ILE A 647 -1.09 -19.89 -8.10
N GLY A 648 -0.26 -19.57 -9.08
CA GLY A 648 -0.80 -18.96 -10.29
C GLY A 648 0.22 -18.81 -11.40
N ARG A 649 -0.25 -18.45 -12.58
CA ARG A 649 0.56 -18.17 -13.75
C ARG A 649 -0.05 -17.10 -14.62
N ASN A 650 0.81 -16.30 -15.23
CA ASN A 650 0.51 -15.45 -16.35
C ASN A 650 1.16 -16.06 -17.60
N MET A 651 0.37 -16.35 -18.61
CA MET A 651 0.82 -16.98 -19.85
C MET A 651 0.40 -16.15 -21.06
N GLN A 652 1.39 -15.60 -21.75
CA GLN A 652 1.16 -14.70 -22.88
C GLN A 652 1.71 -15.29 -24.18
N LYS A 653 1.18 -14.80 -25.32
CA LYS A 653 1.56 -15.29 -26.65
C LYS A 653 1.50 -14.17 -27.67
N GLY A 654 2.54 -14.16 -28.53
CA GLY A 654 2.66 -13.25 -29.67
C GLY A 654 2.95 -11.82 -29.21
N VAL A 655 3.93 -11.17 -29.79
CA VAL A 655 4.25 -9.77 -29.50
C VAL A 655 3.54 -8.88 -30.52
N ALA A 656 2.69 -7.96 -30.04
CA ALA A 656 1.91 -7.05 -30.89
C ALA A 656 2.65 -5.73 -31.13
N THR A 657 3.24 -5.15 -30.06
CA THR A 657 4.02 -3.90 -30.11
C THR A 657 5.36 -4.13 -29.41
N GLY A 658 6.33 -3.23 -29.58
CA GLY A 658 7.63 -3.33 -28.92
C GLY A 658 8.50 -4.50 -29.33
N GLN A 659 8.31 -5.04 -30.55
CA GLN A 659 9.08 -6.19 -31.06
C GLN A 659 10.60 -5.97 -31.06
N PHE A 660 11.03 -4.72 -31.01
CA PHE A 660 12.44 -4.35 -30.93
C PHE A 660 13.14 -4.74 -29.61
N ASN A 661 12.36 -5.07 -28.58
CA ASN A 661 12.87 -5.56 -27.30
C ASN A 661 13.37 -7.01 -27.34
N PHE A 662 13.10 -7.74 -28.43
CA PHE A 662 13.33 -9.16 -28.57
C PHE A 662 14.24 -9.48 -29.75
N ASP A 663 15.00 -10.55 -29.65
CA ASP A 663 15.67 -11.07 -30.84
C ASP A 663 14.69 -11.82 -31.78
N SER A 664 15.11 -12.06 -33.00
CA SER A 664 14.25 -12.67 -34.02
C SER A 664 13.90 -14.13 -33.73
N ALA A 665 14.74 -14.87 -33.00
CA ALA A 665 14.48 -16.25 -32.60
C ALA A 665 13.45 -16.31 -31.47
N GLU A 666 13.55 -15.41 -30.49
CA GLU A 666 12.57 -15.25 -29.41
C GLU A 666 11.21 -14.85 -29.95
N LEU A 667 11.14 -13.82 -30.78
CA LEU A 667 9.91 -13.43 -31.47
C LEU A 667 9.28 -14.61 -32.23
N GLY A 668 10.13 -15.38 -32.93
CA GLY A 668 9.68 -16.58 -33.64
C GLY A 668 9.11 -17.65 -32.72
N TYR A 669 9.65 -17.79 -31.53
CA TYR A 669 9.15 -18.72 -30.52
C TYR A 669 7.84 -18.22 -29.86
N ILE A 670 7.86 -16.99 -29.31
CA ILE A 670 6.72 -16.38 -28.60
C ILE A 670 5.50 -16.24 -29.51
N ASN A 671 5.67 -15.96 -30.80
CA ASN A 671 4.57 -15.90 -31.75
C ASN A 671 3.86 -17.25 -31.97
N ARG A 672 4.48 -18.37 -31.66
CA ARG A 672 3.94 -19.74 -31.85
C ARG A 672 3.54 -20.41 -30.54
N HIS A 673 4.13 -20.03 -29.41
CA HIS A 673 3.94 -20.69 -28.13
C HIS A 673 3.47 -19.70 -27.08
N TYR A 674 2.69 -20.17 -26.11
CA TYR A 674 2.50 -19.45 -24.85
C TYR A 674 3.80 -19.54 -24.04
N ILE A 675 4.24 -18.43 -23.49
CA ILE A 675 5.34 -18.34 -22.53
C ILE A 675 4.78 -17.97 -21.16
N VAL A 676 5.45 -18.37 -20.11
CA VAL A 676 5.20 -17.87 -18.75
C VAL A 676 6.07 -16.64 -18.58
N LEU A 677 5.48 -15.53 -18.14
CA LEU A 677 6.24 -14.28 -17.95
C LEU A 677 7.26 -14.41 -16.82
N ASP A 678 8.35 -13.65 -16.92
CA ASP A 678 9.52 -13.71 -16.04
C ASP A 678 9.29 -13.11 -14.66
N HIS A 679 8.29 -12.25 -14.50
CA HIS A 679 8.04 -11.48 -13.27
C HIS A 679 7.37 -12.28 -12.15
N GLN A 680 6.99 -13.56 -12.37
CA GLN A 680 6.08 -14.20 -11.44
C GLN A 680 6.48 -15.63 -11.05
N PRO A 681 6.46 -15.92 -9.74
CA PRO A 681 6.65 -17.28 -9.27
C PRO A 681 5.36 -18.10 -9.46
N LEU A 682 5.50 -19.42 -9.74
CA LEU A 682 4.36 -20.34 -9.71
C LEU A 682 3.76 -20.48 -8.32
N TYR A 683 4.60 -20.50 -7.29
CA TYR A 683 4.23 -20.59 -5.89
C TYR A 683 4.83 -19.44 -5.11
N GLY A 684 3.96 -18.67 -4.47
CA GLY A 684 4.31 -17.66 -3.49
C GLY A 684 3.74 -18.00 -2.12
N ALA A 685 4.44 -17.66 -1.06
CA ALA A 685 3.92 -17.75 0.30
C ALA A 685 4.52 -16.67 1.17
N SER A 686 3.71 -16.11 2.05
CA SER A 686 4.14 -15.20 3.10
C SER A 686 3.52 -15.59 4.44
N GLY A 687 4.14 -15.18 5.51
CA GLY A 687 3.56 -15.38 6.82
C GLY A 687 4.38 -14.75 7.92
N GLY A 688 3.72 -14.45 9.02
CA GLY A 688 4.37 -13.88 10.17
C GLY A 688 3.63 -14.14 11.48
N ALA A 689 4.35 -13.92 12.57
CA ALA A 689 3.81 -13.98 13.91
C ALA A 689 4.38 -12.87 14.77
N SER A 690 3.56 -12.32 15.65
CA SER A 690 4.00 -11.39 16.68
C SER A 690 3.47 -11.82 18.06
N TYR A 691 4.34 -11.73 19.07
CA TYR A 691 4.02 -12.11 20.43
C TYR A 691 4.36 -10.97 21.41
N GLN A 692 3.34 -10.52 22.14
CA GLN A 692 3.45 -9.46 23.14
C GLN A 692 3.66 -10.06 24.53
N TRP A 693 4.84 -9.83 25.12
CA TRP A 693 5.19 -10.23 26.47
C TRP A 693 5.78 -9.03 27.22
N LYS A 694 4.92 -8.13 27.64
CA LYS A 694 5.33 -6.85 28.26
C LYS A 694 6.37 -7.03 29.37
N PRO A 695 7.47 -6.25 29.34
CA PRO A 695 7.75 -5.09 28.47
C PRO A 695 8.37 -5.48 27.11
N TYR A 696 8.38 -6.73 26.72
CA TYR A 696 8.97 -7.22 25.48
C TYR A 696 7.90 -7.51 24.41
N SER A 697 8.29 -7.42 23.15
CA SER A 697 7.57 -8.00 22.02
C SER A 697 8.54 -8.65 21.04
N PHE A 698 8.07 -9.69 20.36
CA PHE A 698 8.86 -10.44 19.38
C PHE A 698 8.05 -10.57 18.09
N SER A 699 8.72 -10.43 16.96
CA SER A 699 8.08 -10.59 15.66
C SER A 699 8.97 -11.37 14.71
N ILE A 700 8.34 -12.19 13.90
CA ILE A 700 8.98 -12.95 12.83
C ILE A 700 8.09 -12.84 11.58
N ASP A 701 8.70 -12.69 10.42
CA ASP A 701 8.03 -12.88 9.14
C ASP A 701 8.89 -13.71 8.18
N ALA A 702 8.25 -14.27 7.18
CA ALA A 702 8.90 -15.07 6.17
C ALA A 702 8.25 -14.83 4.80
N LEU A 703 9.07 -14.81 3.76
CA LEU A 703 8.68 -14.80 2.36
C LEU A 703 9.28 -16.01 1.66
N TYR A 704 8.48 -16.65 0.83
CA TYR A 704 8.88 -17.73 -0.05
C TYR A 704 8.41 -17.46 -1.47
N SER A 705 9.27 -17.67 -2.45
CA SER A 705 8.97 -17.68 -3.88
C SER A 705 9.59 -18.91 -4.51
N SER A 706 8.88 -19.60 -5.39
CA SER A 706 9.41 -20.75 -6.14
C SER A 706 10.50 -20.38 -7.14
N GLY A 707 10.82 -19.09 -7.25
CA GLY A 707 11.74 -18.52 -8.23
C GLY A 707 11.00 -17.96 -9.43
N LEU A 708 11.59 -16.94 -10.02
CA LEU A 708 11.11 -16.27 -11.22
C LEU A 708 11.53 -17.06 -12.46
N ARG A 709 11.31 -16.47 -13.63
CA ARG A 709 11.71 -17.04 -14.93
C ARG A 709 12.88 -16.25 -15.50
N GLY A 710 13.52 -16.80 -16.55
CA GLY A 710 14.59 -16.16 -17.27
C GLY A 710 15.09 -17.00 -18.43
N GLY A 711 16.18 -16.56 -19.07
CA GLY A 711 16.74 -17.19 -20.24
C GLY A 711 15.90 -16.96 -21.49
N PHE A 712 16.20 -17.69 -22.55
CA PHE A 712 15.51 -17.58 -23.83
C PHE A 712 13.99 -17.76 -23.67
N ALA A 713 13.21 -16.73 -24.01
CA ALA A 713 11.75 -16.68 -23.94
C ALA A 713 11.21 -17.16 -22.58
N ASP A 714 11.88 -16.87 -21.49
CA ASP A 714 11.55 -17.20 -20.09
C ASP A 714 11.33 -18.69 -19.81
N LEU A 715 12.01 -19.53 -20.56
CA LEU A 715 11.86 -20.99 -20.44
C LEU A 715 12.60 -21.59 -19.25
N GLU A 716 13.53 -20.86 -18.65
CA GLU A 716 14.31 -21.29 -17.50
C GLU A 716 13.64 -20.89 -16.20
N SER A 717 13.76 -21.72 -15.17
CA SER A 717 13.28 -21.41 -13.82
C SER A 717 14.47 -21.03 -12.96
N LEU A 718 14.35 -19.90 -12.27
CA LEU A 718 15.35 -19.48 -11.28
C LEU A 718 15.23 -20.27 -9.98
N PRO A 719 16.26 -20.27 -9.14
CA PRO A 719 16.21 -20.86 -7.82
C PRO A 719 15.14 -20.20 -6.94
N HIS A 720 14.56 -21.00 -6.05
CA HIS A 720 13.61 -20.49 -5.08
C HIS A 720 14.25 -19.47 -4.12
N VAL A 721 13.49 -18.45 -3.77
CA VAL A 721 13.85 -17.38 -2.84
C VAL A 721 13.22 -17.66 -1.47
N VAL A 722 14.00 -17.51 -0.39
CA VAL A 722 13.49 -17.58 0.98
C VAL A 722 14.12 -16.46 1.78
N GLN A 723 13.30 -15.69 2.46
CA GLN A 723 13.78 -14.68 3.39
C GLN A 723 13.00 -14.80 4.70
N VAL A 724 13.70 -14.84 5.82
CA VAL A 724 13.11 -14.85 7.17
C VAL A 724 13.71 -13.72 7.97
N ASN A 725 12.85 -12.91 8.56
CA ASN A 725 13.22 -11.76 9.36
C ASN A 725 12.74 -11.94 10.80
N LEU A 726 13.47 -11.40 11.75
CA LEU A 726 13.19 -11.50 13.18
C LEU A 726 13.41 -10.17 13.86
N SER A 727 12.58 -9.82 14.84
CA SER A 727 12.85 -8.69 15.72
C SER A 727 12.46 -8.97 17.17
N GLY A 728 13.18 -8.29 18.07
CA GLY A 728 12.85 -8.20 19.48
C GLY A 728 12.82 -6.74 19.92
N GLN A 729 11.76 -6.32 20.60
CA GLN A 729 11.59 -4.97 21.10
C GLN A 729 11.42 -4.98 22.61
N ARG A 730 11.96 -3.94 23.27
CA ARG A 730 11.73 -3.66 24.69
C ARG A 730 11.17 -2.26 24.85
N SER A 731 10.12 -2.14 25.68
CA SER A 731 9.58 -0.84 26.12
C SER A 731 10.02 -0.55 27.56
N PHE A 732 10.37 0.71 27.84
CA PHE A 732 10.73 1.18 29.18
C PHE A 732 10.29 2.62 29.39
N GLN A 733 9.96 2.95 30.65
CA GLN A 733 9.52 4.30 31.02
C GLN A 733 10.73 5.16 31.43
N ILE A 734 10.88 6.32 30.76
CA ILE A 734 11.84 7.34 31.19
C ILE A 734 11.06 8.48 31.82
N PRO A 735 11.37 8.88 33.07
CA PRO A 735 10.74 10.03 33.72
C PRO A 735 10.86 11.28 32.82
N SER A 736 9.77 12.03 32.66
CA SER A 736 9.65 13.24 31.84
C SER A 736 9.64 13.06 30.30
N ILE A 737 9.94 11.86 29.79
CA ILE A 737 9.89 11.56 28.34
C ILE A 737 8.67 10.72 28.00
N GLY A 738 8.42 9.65 28.77
CA GLY A 738 7.35 8.70 28.56
C GLY A 738 7.87 7.30 28.22
N GLU A 739 7.05 6.52 27.51
CA GLU A 739 7.41 5.17 27.08
C GLU A 739 8.35 5.23 25.87
N VAL A 740 9.58 4.80 26.06
CA VAL A 740 10.61 4.68 25.03
C VAL A 740 10.70 3.23 24.59
N THR A 741 10.92 3.00 23.31
CA THR A 741 11.12 1.65 22.75
C THR A 741 12.47 1.52 22.10
N ASP A 742 13.05 0.33 22.24
CA ASP A 742 14.29 -0.10 21.62
C ASP A 742 14.06 -1.43 20.93
N ARG A 743 14.35 -1.52 19.61
CA ARG A 743 14.06 -2.68 18.77
C ARG A 743 15.29 -3.08 17.98
N ILE A 744 15.68 -4.34 18.10
CA ILE A 744 16.69 -4.97 17.26
C ILE A 744 15.97 -5.78 16.17
N THR A 745 16.36 -5.57 14.92
CA THR A 745 15.82 -6.22 13.73
C THR A 745 16.94 -6.96 13.00
N LEU A 746 16.69 -8.23 12.68
CA LEU A 746 17.55 -9.07 11.84
C LEU A 746 16.80 -9.43 10.56
N LEU A 747 17.35 -9.09 9.43
CA LEU A 747 16.83 -9.45 8.11
C LEU A 747 17.61 -10.62 7.55
N ASN A 748 16.92 -11.53 6.85
CA ASN A 748 17.49 -12.74 6.24
C ASN A 748 18.37 -13.52 7.25
N ILE A 749 17.78 -13.96 8.36
CA ILE A 749 18.50 -14.57 9.53
C ILE A 749 19.30 -15.82 9.15
N PHE A 750 18.96 -16.49 8.05
CA PHE A 750 19.68 -17.66 7.56
C PHE A 750 20.81 -17.32 6.60
N ASP A 751 21.07 -16.03 6.36
CA ASP A 751 22.10 -15.51 5.43
C ASP A 751 22.04 -16.17 4.05
N ARG A 752 20.85 -16.47 3.58
CA ARG A 752 20.65 -17.13 2.29
C ARG A 752 20.97 -16.18 1.14
N THR A 753 21.72 -16.66 0.18
CA THR A 753 21.94 -15.99 -1.09
C THR A 753 20.74 -16.25 -2.00
N ASN A 754 19.91 -15.25 -2.20
CA ASN A 754 18.74 -15.32 -3.05
C ASN A 754 19.05 -14.67 -4.39
N LEU A 755 19.12 -15.47 -5.47
CA LEU A 755 19.19 -14.94 -6.83
C LEU A 755 17.78 -14.51 -7.24
N ILE A 756 17.61 -13.23 -7.53
CA ILE A 756 16.32 -12.63 -7.93
C ILE A 756 16.26 -12.56 -9.45
N ARG A 757 17.36 -12.16 -10.12
CA ARG A 757 17.46 -11.97 -11.54
C ARG A 757 18.76 -12.57 -12.08
N PRO A 758 18.75 -13.36 -13.16
CA PRO A 758 19.97 -13.76 -13.86
C PRO A 758 20.53 -12.58 -14.65
N ALA A 759 21.71 -12.74 -15.24
CA ALA A 759 22.29 -11.75 -16.15
C ALA A 759 21.85 -11.95 -17.61
N GLU A 760 20.72 -12.58 -17.82
CA GLU A 760 20.18 -13.02 -19.14
C GLU A 760 18.66 -13.05 -19.06
N GLY A 761 17.99 -12.91 -20.18
CA GLY A 761 16.54 -12.88 -20.26
C GLY A 761 16.02 -11.71 -21.10
N ILE A 762 14.73 -11.58 -21.19
CA ILE A 762 14.09 -10.50 -21.94
C ILE A 762 14.27 -9.19 -21.18
N GLY A 763 14.99 -8.23 -21.79
CA GLY A 763 15.17 -6.87 -21.25
C GLY A 763 16.05 -6.72 -20.00
N ILE A 764 16.95 -7.67 -19.70
CA ILE A 764 17.71 -7.71 -18.45
C ILE A 764 19.20 -7.91 -18.69
N PHE A 765 20.08 -7.13 -18.01
CA PHE A 765 21.53 -7.22 -18.25
C PHE A 765 22.39 -7.59 -17.05
N GLN A 766 21.98 -7.31 -15.83
CA GLN A 766 22.79 -7.65 -14.66
C GLN A 766 22.06 -8.61 -13.74
N ALA A 767 22.81 -9.57 -13.17
CA ALA A 767 22.27 -10.38 -12.08
C ALA A 767 21.88 -9.48 -10.91
N ALA A 768 20.80 -9.87 -10.20
CA ALA A 768 20.37 -9.22 -8.98
C ALA A 768 20.23 -10.25 -7.86
N TYR A 769 20.82 -9.93 -6.70
CA TYR A 769 20.76 -10.77 -5.51
C TYR A 769 20.06 -10.04 -4.37
N GLY A 770 19.18 -10.74 -3.66
CA GLY A 770 18.54 -10.23 -2.45
C GLY A 770 19.55 -9.94 -1.32
N PRO A 771 19.11 -9.16 -0.32
CA PRO A 771 19.98 -8.75 0.78
C PRO A 771 20.46 -9.96 1.58
N ARG A 772 21.76 -9.94 1.96
CA ARG A 772 22.37 -10.88 2.92
C ARG A 772 21.95 -10.49 4.34
N ILE A 773 22.27 -11.32 5.32
CA ILE A 773 21.96 -11.04 6.72
C ILE A 773 22.37 -9.61 7.11
N THR A 774 21.44 -8.89 7.72
CA THR A 774 21.64 -7.50 8.12
C THR A 774 21.00 -7.25 9.48
N VAL A 775 21.68 -6.47 10.33
CA VAL A 775 21.23 -6.12 11.68
C VAL A 775 21.02 -4.62 11.77
N TYR A 776 19.85 -4.23 12.29
CA TYR A 776 19.46 -2.86 12.54
C TYR A 776 18.97 -2.67 13.97
N ASP A 777 19.09 -1.45 14.45
CA ASP A 777 18.56 -1.00 15.72
C ASP A 777 17.63 0.20 15.52
N THR A 778 16.53 0.26 16.30
CA THR A 778 15.56 1.36 16.25
C THR A 778 15.27 1.87 17.65
N PHE A 779 15.63 3.10 17.89
CA PHE A 779 15.31 3.79 19.14
C PHE A 779 14.20 4.82 18.89
N THR A 780 13.05 4.69 19.61
CA THR A 780 11.89 5.58 19.44
C THR A 780 11.52 6.27 20.74
N ILE A 781 11.37 7.59 20.69
CA ILE A 781 10.90 8.41 21.79
C ILE A 781 9.53 9.02 21.46
N PRO A 782 8.58 9.08 22.42
CA PRO A 782 7.31 9.73 22.20
C PRO A 782 7.44 11.25 22.19
N LEU A 783 6.64 11.91 21.37
CA LEU A 783 6.44 13.35 21.38
C LEU A 783 5.06 13.65 21.99
N PRO A 784 4.98 14.37 23.11
CA PRO A 784 3.72 14.62 23.77
C PRO A 784 2.78 15.47 22.89
N ALA A 785 1.48 15.25 23.04
CA ALA A 785 0.50 16.16 22.46
C ALA A 785 0.69 17.57 23.03
N MET A 786 0.54 18.60 22.19
CA MET A 786 0.52 19.99 22.69
C MET A 786 -0.65 20.13 23.67
N SER A 787 -0.36 20.62 24.88
CA SER A 787 -1.41 20.99 25.83
C SER A 787 -2.26 22.09 25.21
N LYS A 788 -3.59 21.89 25.20
CA LYS A 788 -4.57 22.88 24.76
C LYS A 788 -4.48 24.16 25.60
#